data_01db11f2e75b931958f73348860dd04b
#
_entry.id   01db11f2e75b931958f73348860dd04b
#
_cell.length_a   1.000
_cell.length_b   1.000
_cell.length_c   1.000
_cell.angle_alpha   90.00
_cell.angle_beta   90.00
_cell.angle_gamma   90.00
#
_symmetry.space_group_name_H-M   'P 1'
#
loop_
_entity.id
_entity.type
_entity.pdbx_description
1 polymer ?
#
loop_
_entity_poly.entity_id
_entity_poly.type
_entity_poly.pdbx_seq_one_letter_code
_entity_poly.pdbx_strand_id
1 'polypeptide(L)'
;SVTSVLEESLNGARGLLYFESTNNSTGTAEIVVTFEPGTDPDLAQVDVQNRLKKAEARMPQAVLTQGLQVEQTSAGFLLIYALSYKEGAQRSDTTALGDYAARNINNELRRLPGVGKLQFFSSEAAMRVWIDPQKLVGFGLSIDDVSNAIRGQNVQVPAGAFGSAPGSSAQELTATLAVKGTLDDPQEFGQVVLRANQDGSLVRLADVARLELGKESYNISSRLNGTPTVGGAIQLSPGANAIQTATLVKQRLAELSAFFPEDMQYSVPYDTSRFVDVAIEKVIHTLIEAMVLVFLVMFLFLQNVRYTLIPSIVVPVCLLGTLMVMYLLGFSVNMMTMFGMVLAIGILVDDAIVVVENVERIMAEEGISPAEATVKAMKQVSGAIVGITLVLSAVFLPLAFMAGSVGVIYQQFSVSLAVSILFSGFLALTFTPALCATLLKPIPEGHHEKRGFFGAFNRGFARVTERYSLLNSKLVARAGRFMLVYAGLVAMLGYFYLRLPEAFVPAEDLGYMVVDVQLPPGASRVRTDATGEELERFLKSREAVASVFLISGFSFSGQGDNAALAFPTFKDWSERGAEQSAAAEIAALNEHFALPDDGTVMAVSPPPINGLGNSGGFALRLMDRSGVGREALLQARDTLLGEIQTNPKFLYAMMEGLAEAPQLRLLIDREKARALGVSFETISGTLSAAFGSEVINDFTNAGRQQRVVIQAEQGNRMTPESVLELYVPNAAGNLVPLSAFVSVKWEEGPVQLVRYNGYPSIRIVGDAAPGFSTGEAMAEMERLAAQLPAGIGYEWTGLSYQEKVSAGQATSLFALAILVVFLLLVALYESWSIPLSVMLIVPIGAIGAVLAVMVSGMSNDVYFKVGLITIIGLSAKNAILIVEFAKELWEQGHSLRDAAIEAARLRFRPIIMTSMAFILGVIPLALASGAGAASQRAIGTGVIGGMLSATFLGVLFVPICFVWLLSLLRSKPAPIEQAASAGE
;
A
#
# COMPACT_ATOMS: atom_id res chain seq x y z
N SER A 1 20.94 5.89 -25.01
CA SER A 1 20.55 5.41 -26.36
C SER A 1 19.36 4.47 -26.35
N VAL A 2 19.14 3.71 -25.27
CA VAL A 2 17.99 2.79 -25.13
C VAL A 2 16.83 3.48 -24.43
N THR A 3 17.01 3.82 -23.18
CA THR A 3 15.96 4.33 -22.28
C THR A 3 15.33 5.62 -22.80
N SER A 4 16.11 6.60 -23.26
CA SER A 4 15.56 7.87 -23.79
C SER A 4 14.64 7.67 -25.00
N VAL A 5 14.92 6.68 -25.87
CA VAL A 5 14.08 6.36 -27.03
C VAL A 5 12.77 5.73 -26.58
N LEU A 6 12.82 4.86 -25.57
CA LEU A 6 11.63 4.24 -24.99
C LEU A 6 10.78 5.29 -24.26
N GLU A 7 11.38 6.16 -23.44
CA GLU A 7 10.71 7.26 -22.74
C GLU A 7 9.97 8.20 -23.69
N GLU A 8 10.63 8.59 -24.79
CA GLU A 8 10.02 9.42 -25.83
C GLU A 8 8.76 8.76 -26.40
N SER A 9 8.80 7.44 -26.62
CA SER A 9 7.68 6.68 -27.16
C SER A 9 6.54 6.49 -26.13
N LEU A 10 6.85 6.44 -24.84
CA LEU A 10 5.88 6.29 -23.75
C LEU A 10 5.13 7.59 -23.45
N ASN A 11 5.73 8.74 -23.74
CA ASN A 11 5.05 10.03 -23.57
C ASN A 11 3.71 10.06 -24.30
N GLY A 12 2.65 10.52 -23.58
CA GLY A 12 1.30 10.61 -24.11
C GLY A 12 0.53 9.27 -24.10
N ALA A 13 0.97 8.26 -23.34
CA ALA A 13 0.16 7.09 -23.04
C ALA A 13 -1.11 7.51 -22.26
N ARG A 14 -2.23 6.87 -22.51
CA ARG A 14 -3.49 7.25 -21.87
C ARG A 14 -3.47 6.94 -20.38
N GLY A 15 -3.87 7.90 -19.56
CA GLY A 15 -3.87 7.74 -18.11
C GLY A 15 -2.47 7.67 -17.49
N LEU A 16 -1.43 8.02 -18.23
CA LEU A 16 -0.07 8.08 -17.71
C LEU A 16 0.05 9.14 -16.61
N LEU A 17 0.45 8.73 -15.42
CA LEU A 17 0.72 9.64 -14.31
C LEU A 17 2.19 10.09 -14.33
N TYR A 18 3.11 9.15 -14.30
CA TYR A 18 4.55 9.37 -14.44
C TYR A 18 5.26 8.06 -14.82
N PHE A 19 6.48 8.16 -15.26
CA PHE A 19 7.37 7.01 -15.43
C PHE A 19 8.75 7.28 -14.85
N GLU A 20 9.37 6.21 -14.41
CA GLU A 20 10.70 6.19 -13.83
C GLU A 20 11.56 5.18 -14.56
N SER A 21 12.76 5.58 -14.95
CA SER A 21 13.70 4.75 -15.68
C SER A 21 14.98 4.59 -14.89
N THR A 22 15.41 3.35 -14.70
CA THR A 22 16.65 3.01 -14.03
C THR A 22 17.55 2.23 -14.98
N ASN A 23 18.78 2.67 -15.13
CA ASN A 23 19.81 2.02 -15.93
C ASN A 23 20.96 1.62 -15.01
N ASN A 24 21.29 0.34 -14.96
CA ASN A 24 22.35 -0.19 -14.12
C ASN A 24 23.61 -0.53 -14.93
N SER A 25 24.78 -0.43 -14.30
CA SER A 25 26.06 -0.85 -14.88
C SER A 25 26.13 -2.35 -15.19
N THR A 26 25.22 -3.15 -14.62
CA THR A 26 25.05 -4.57 -14.93
C THR A 26 24.45 -4.83 -16.32
N GLY A 27 24.11 -3.79 -17.09
CA GLY A 27 23.53 -3.89 -18.43
C GLY A 27 21.99 -4.03 -18.44
N THR A 28 21.33 -3.83 -17.32
CA THR A 28 19.85 -3.84 -17.23
C THR A 28 19.28 -2.44 -17.26
N ALA A 29 18.16 -2.25 -17.99
CA ALA A 29 17.35 -1.07 -17.96
C ALA A 29 15.91 -1.46 -17.59
N GLU A 30 15.32 -0.76 -16.62
CA GLU A 30 13.93 -0.96 -16.20
C GLU A 30 13.19 0.39 -16.28
N ILE A 31 12.00 0.37 -16.85
CA ILE A 31 11.10 1.53 -16.89
C ILE A 31 9.80 1.14 -16.19
N VAL A 32 9.54 1.78 -15.07
CA VAL A 32 8.28 1.63 -14.32
C VAL A 32 7.34 2.73 -14.79
N VAL A 33 6.21 2.32 -15.38
CA VAL A 33 5.18 3.24 -15.88
C VAL A 33 3.99 3.20 -14.94
N THR A 34 3.68 4.32 -14.32
CA THR A 34 2.58 4.45 -13.34
C THR A 34 1.41 5.18 -13.98
N PHE A 35 0.22 4.60 -13.86
CA PHE A 35 -1.02 5.11 -14.43
C PHE A 35 -1.94 5.69 -13.36
N GLU A 36 -2.86 6.54 -13.79
CA GLU A 36 -3.91 7.09 -12.94
C GLU A 36 -4.82 5.97 -12.40
N PRO A 37 -5.29 6.09 -11.14
CA PRO A 37 -6.26 5.14 -10.58
C PRO A 37 -7.51 5.01 -11.46
N GLY A 38 -7.93 3.76 -11.70
CA GLY A 38 -9.07 3.45 -12.57
C GLY A 38 -8.70 3.22 -14.05
N THR A 39 -7.41 3.35 -14.41
CA THR A 39 -6.93 2.93 -15.72
C THR A 39 -6.99 1.41 -15.83
N ASP A 40 -7.54 0.90 -16.95
CA ASP A 40 -7.57 -0.53 -17.24
C ASP A 40 -6.14 -1.07 -17.50
N PRO A 41 -5.63 -2.01 -16.68
CA PRO A 41 -4.26 -2.48 -16.79
C PRO A 41 -3.96 -3.21 -18.10
N ASP A 42 -4.93 -3.96 -18.64
CA ASP A 42 -4.75 -4.73 -19.88
C ASP A 42 -4.64 -3.78 -21.08
N LEU A 43 -5.51 -2.77 -21.13
CA LEU A 43 -5.45 -1.75 -22.17
C LEU A 43 -4.18 -0.90 -22.06
N ALA A 44 -3.73 -0.58 -20.84
CA ALA A 44 -2.48 0.14 -20.61
C ALA A 44 -1.27 -0.68 -21.10
N GLN A 45 -1.22 -1.97 -20.79
CA GLN A 45 -0.16 -2.87 -21.29
C GLN A 45 -0.13 -2.92 -22.81
N VAL A 46 -1.28 -3.04 -23.46
CA VAL A 46 -1.38 -3.06 -24.92
C VAL A 46 -0.90 -1.72 -25.51
N ASP A 47 -1.29 -0.57 -24.91
CA ASP A 47 -0.81 0.75 -25.40
C ASP A 47 0.72 0.87 -25.24
N VAL A 48 1.25 0.46 -24.10
CA VAL A 48 2.71 0.43 -23.88
C VAL A 48 3.41 -0.46 -24.90
N GLN A 49 2.95 -1.69 -25.10
CA GLN A 49 3.55 -2.62 -26.08
C GLN A 49 3.53 -2.05 -27.50
N ASN A 50 2.41 -1.44 -27.92
CA ASN A 50 2.29 -0.83 -29.24
C ASN A 50 3.25 0.36 -29.42
N ARG A 51 3.48 1.14 -28.37
CA ARG A 51 4.44 2.25 -28.39
C ARG A 51 5.89 1.76 -28.44
N LEU A 52 6.22 0.74 -27.66
CA LEU A 52 7.55 0.11 -27.68
C LEU A 52 7.85 -0.52 -29.04
N LYS A 53 6.87 -1.15 -29.69
CA LYS A 53 7.02 -1.71 -31.03
C LYS A 53 7.46 -0.68 -32.07
N LYS A 54 6.97 0.55 -31.95
CA LYS A 54 7.42 1.66 -32.81
C LYS A 54 8.85 2.10 -32.49
N ALA A 55 9.28 1.96 -31.24
CA ALA A 55 10.63 2.33 -30.79
C ALA A 55 11.69 1.32 -31.22
N GLU A 56 11.34 0.05 -31.45
CA GLU A 56 12.28 -1.02 -31.82
C GLU A 56 13.19 -0.67 -33.02
N ALA A 57 12.65 0.02 -34.01
CA ALA A 57 13.44 0.43 -35.19
C ALA A 57 14.63 1.36 -34.87
N ARG A 58 14.63 1.97 -33.68
CA ARG A 58 15.69 2.88 -33.22
C ARG A 58 16.59 2.26 -32.14
N MET A 59 16.34 0.98 -31.81
CA MET A 59 17.07 0.27 -30.76
C MET A 59 18.39 -0.33 -31.27
N PRO A 60 19.42 -0.42 -30.42
CA PRO A 60 20.61 -1.20 -30.69
C PRO A 60 20.30 -2.67 -30.94
N GLN A 61 21.03 -3.31 -31.85
CA GLN A 61 20.80 -4.73 -32.22
C GLN A 61 20.87 -5.68 -30.98
N ALA A 62 21.76 -5.40 -30.03
CA ALA A 62 21.89 -6.19 -28.81
C ALA A 62 20.60 -6.21 -27.97
N VAL A 63 19.88 -5.08 -27.90
CA VAL A 63 18.60 -4.99 -27.20
C VAL A 63 17.52 -5.77 -27.94
N LEU A 64 17.48 -5.66 -29.27
CA LEU A 64 16.50 -6.39 -30.09
C LEU A 64 16.68 -7.91 -30.00
N THR A 65 17.93 -8.37 -29.90
CA THR A 65 18.24 -9.79 -29.75
C THR A 65 17.75 -10.33 -28.38
N GLN A 66 17.86 -9.55 -27.33
CA GLN A 66 17.35 -9.90 -26.00
C GLN A 66 15.81 -9.74 -25.89
N GLY A 67 15.24 -8.82 -26.66
CA GLY A 67 13.83 -8.47 -26.64
C GLY A 67 13.43 -7.51 -25.52
N LEU A 68 12.26 -6.88 -25.69
CA LEU A 68 11.64 -6.01 -24.68
C LEU A 68 10.51 -6.78 -23.99
N GLN A 69 10.48 -6.75 -22.67
CA GLN A 69 9.43 -7.39 -21.86
C GLN A 69 8.55 -6.31 -21.22
N VAL A 70 7.24 -6.51 -21.25
CA VAL A 70 6.26 -5.66 -20.58
C VAL A 70 5.44 -6.53 -19.65
N GLU A 71 5.50 -6.24 -18.36
CA GLU A 71 4.78 -6.96 -17.31
C GLU A 71 3.90 -6.00 -16.54
N GLN A 72 2.72 -6.46 -16.14
CA GLN A 72 1.86 -5.75 -15.20
C GLN A 72 2.26 -6.12 -13.80
N THR A 73 2.46 -5.15 -12.93
CA THR A 73 2.83 -5.41 -11.55
C THR A 73 2.37 -4.30 -10.61
N SER A 74 2.07 -4.63 -9.38
CA SER A 74 2.01 -3.69 -8.28
C SER A 74 3.41 -3.48 -7.68
N ALA A 75 3.67 -2.32 -7.08
CA ALA A 75 5.01 -1.94 -6.66
C ALA A 75 5.57 -2.74 -5.47
N GLY A 76 4.77 -3.41 -4.68
CA GLY A 76 5.24 -4.16 -3.49
C GLY A 76 5.27 -5.67 -3.68
N PHE A 77 6.07 -6.36 -2.86
CA PHE A 77 6.02 -7.81 -2.78
C PHE A 77 4.82 -8.25 -1.94
N LEU A 78 4.03 -9.21 -2.45
CA LEU A 78 2.95 -9.86 -1.72
C LEU A 78 3.50 -10.86 -0.71
N LEU A 79 4.32 -11.78 -1.21
CA LEU A 79 4.99 -12.78 -0.39
C LEU A 79 6.31 -13.21 -1.04
N ILE A 80 7.22 -13.73 -0.21
CA ILE A 80 8.47 -14.36 -0.64
C ILE A 80 8.44 -15.81 -0.21
N TYR A 81 8.68 -16.72 -1.15
CA TYR A 81 8.97 -18.11 -0.82
C TYR A 81 10.49 -18.33 -0.80
N ALA A 82 10.96 -19.20 0.05
CA ALA A 82 12.36 -19.62 0.13
C ALA A 82 12.44 -21.14 0.04
N LEU A 83 13.35 -21.63 -0.81
CA LEU A 83 13.66 -23.06 -0.97
C LEU A 83 15.05 -23.30 -0.36
N SER A 84 15.15 -24.25 0.53
CA SER A 84 16.41 -24.61 1.22
C SER A 84 16.56 -26.12 1.34
N TYR A 85 17.78 -26.56 1.65
CA TYR A 85 18.00 -27.91 2.10
C TYR A 85 17.61 -28.06 3.57
N LYS A 86 17.14 -29.25 3.96
CA LYS A 86 16.86 -29.61 5.36
C LYS A 86 18.16 -29.62 6.18
N GLU A 87 18.04 -29.37 7.48
CA GLU A 87 19.17 -29.49 8.39
C GLU A 87 19.78 -30.89 8.33
N GLY A 88 21.11 -30.96 8.20
CA GLY A 88 21.83 -32.21 8.04
C GLY A 88 21.91 -32.78 6.62
N ALA A 89 21.37 -32.11 5.62
CA ALA A 89 21.54 -32.48 4.23
C ALA A 89 23.03 -32.44 3.83
N GLN A 90 23.48 -33.41 3.03
CA GLN A 90 24.87 -33.42 2.53
C GLN A 90 25.10 -32.41 1.39
N ARG A 91 24.03 -31.96 0.75
CA ARG A 91 24.06 -30.97 -0.33
C ARG A 91 23.98 -29.57 0.25
N SER A 92 24.78 -28.66 -0.29
CA SER A 92 24.74 -27.22 0.00
C SER A 92 24.67 -26.36 -1.28
N ASP A 93 24.57 -27.01 -2.44
CA ASP A 93 24.62 -26.33 -3.74
C ASP A 93 23.33 -25.58 -4.05
N THR A 94 23.39 -24.26 -3.95
CA THR A 94 22.27 -23.38 -4.30
C THR A 94 22.01 -23.31 -5.81
N THR A 95 22.90 -23.79 -6.67
CA THR A 95 22.67 -23.88 -8.13
C THR A 95 21.57 -24.89 -8.42
N ALA A 96 21.65 -26.09 -7.81
CA ALA A 96 20.63 -27.11 -7.97
C ALA A 96 19.27 -26.67 -7.40
N LEU A 97 19.25 -25.94 -6.28
CA LEU A 97 18.02 -25.34 -5.75
C LEU A 97 17.42 -24.32 -6.70
N GLY A 98 18.26 -23.43 -7.28
CA GLY A 98 17.86 -22.42 -8.23
C GLY A 98 17.26 -23.00 -9.50
N ASP A 99 17.92 -24.01 -10.05
CA ASP A 99 17.46 -24.72 -11.22
C ASP A 99 16.15 -25.47 -10.97
N TYR A 100 16.03 -26.14 -9.81
CA TYR A 100 14.77 -26.77 -9.41
C TYR A 100 13.63 -25.78 -9.26
N ALA A 101 13.86 -24.66 -8.59
CA ALA A 101 12.87 -23.60 -8.41
C ALA A 101 12.40 -23.03 -9.76
N ALA A 102 13.34 -22.72 -10.65
CA ALA A 102 13.02 -22.18 -11.97
C ALA A 102 12.21 -23.14 -12.82
N ARG A 103 12.56 -24.46 -12.79
CA ARG A 103 11.89 -25.49 -13.59
C ARG A 103 10.49 -25.85 -13.06
N ASN A 104 10.38 -26.08 -11.75
CA ASN A 104 9.22 -26.76 -11.18
C ASN A 104 8.31 -25.84 -10.36
N ILE A 105 8.80 -24.69 -9.89
CA ILE A 105 8.05 -23.79 -9.00
C ILE A 105 7.66 -22.50 -9.71
N ASN A 106 8.62 -21.74 -10.23
CA ASN A 106 8.38 -20.39 -10.74
C ASN A 106 7.32 -20.34 -11.84
N ASN A 107 7.37 -21.28 -12.78
CA ASN A 107 6.44 -21.32 -13.90
C ASN A 107 5.00 -21.66 -13.45
N GLU A 108 4.87 -22.53 -12.45
CA GLU A 108 3.56 -22.87 -11.88
C GLU A 108 2.96 -21.69 -11.10
N LEU A 109 3.79 -20.96 -10.35
CA LEU A 109 3.33 -19.80 -9.59
C LEU A 109 2.95 -18.62 -10.50
N ARG A 110 3.69 -18.40 -11.59
CA ARG A 110 3.37 -17.35 -12.58
C ARG A 110 2.01 -17.53 -13.27
N ARG A 111 1.51 -18.76 -13.35
CA ARG A 111 0.21 -19.08 -13.97
C ARG A 111 -0.99 -18.85 -13.06
N LEU A 112 -0.75 -18.60 -11.76
CA LEU A 112 -1.84 -18.43 -10.82
C LEU A 112 -2.55 -17.10 -11.03
N PRO A 113 -3.88 -17.07 -10.93
CA PRO A 113 -4.64 -15.83 -11.00
C PRO A 113 -4.19 -14.84 -9.92
N GLY A 114 -4.01 -13.57 -10.31
CA GLY A 114 -3.59 -12.51 -9.42
C GLY A 114 -2.07 -12.35 -9.27
N VAL A 115 -1.26 -13.27 -9.78
CA VAL A 115 0.19 -13.10 -9.86
C VAL A 115 0.55 -12.25 -11.06
N GLY A 116 1.17 -11.10 -10.83
CA GLY A 116 1.63 -10.17 -11.88
C GLY A 116 3.07 -10.45 -12.29
N LYS A 117 3.98 -10.41 -11.33
CA LYS A 117 5.42 -10.64 -11.55
C LYS A 117 5.97 -11.58 -10.49
N LEU A 118 6.90 -12.43 -10.86
CA LEU A 118 7.73 -13.21 -9.94
C LEU A 118 9.17 -12.80 -10.12
N GLN A 119 9.73 -12.12 -9.12
CA GLN A 119 11.14 -11.74 -9.07
C GLN A 119 11.94 -12.85 -8.40
N PHE A 120 12.87 -13.43 -9.14
CA PHE A 120 13.65 -14.56 -8.67
C PHE A 120 15.00 -14.07 -8.11
N PHE A 121 15.31 -14.40 -6.84
CA PHE A 121 16.54 -14.00 -6.16
C PHE A 121 17.59 -15.12 -6.25
N SER A 122 17.77 -15.65 -7.44
CA SER A 122 18.79 -16.61 -7.84
C SER A 122 18.86 -16.60 -9.36
N SER A 123 19.50 -17.59 -9.93
CA SER A 123 19.50 -17.81 -11.38
C SER A 123 19.31 -19.28 -11.71
N GLU A 124 18.94 -19.57 -12.96
CA GLU A 124 18.93 -20.90 -13.53
C GLU A 124 20.35 -21.46 -13.62
N ALA A 125 20.48 -22.78 -13.82
CA ALA A 125 21.75 -23.38 -14.16
C ALA A 125 22.15 -23.02 -15.59
N ALA A 126 23.44 -22.91 -15.82
CA ALA A 126 24.05 -22.69 -17.13
C ALA A 126 25.29 -23.57 -17.31
N MET A 127 25.64 -23.85 -18.53
CA MET A 127 26.94 -24.40 -18.86
C MET A 127 27.99 -23.29 -18.75
N ARG A 128 28.80 -23.32 -17.70
CA ARG A 128 29.86 -22.33 -17.47
C ARG A 128 31.15 -22.81 -18.11
N VAL A 129 31.71 -21.97 -18.97
CA VAL A 129 33.00 -22.16 -19.64
C VAL A 129 33.97 -21.14 -19.06
N TRP A 130 34.79 -21.58 -18.12
CA TRP A 130 35.78 -20.75 -17.46
C TRP A 130 37.09 -20.82 -18.23
N ILE A 131 37.38 -19.77 -19.00
CA ILE A 131 38.56 -19.72 -19.90
C ILE A 131 39.81 -19.34 -19.12
N ASP A 132 40.92 -20.01 -19.45
CA ASP A 132 42.23 -19.59 -19.06
C ASP A 132 42.90 -18.82 -20.23
N PRO A 133 42.96 -17.49 -20.20
CA PRO A 133 43.50 -16.69 -21.28
C PRO A 133 44.98 -16.99 -21.57
N GLN A 134 45.79 -17.37 -20.58
CA GLN A 134 47.20 -17.68 -20.75
C GLN A 134 47.40 -18.99 -21.52
N LYS A 135 46.56 -20.01 -21.24
CA LYS A 135 46.56 -21.23 -22.02
C LYS A 135 46.14 -21.00 -23.47
N LEU A 136 45.12 -20.15 -23.69
CA LEU A 136 44.72 -19.79 -25.03
C LEU A 136 45.88 -19.20 -25.85
N VAL A 137 46.60 -18.25 -25.27
CA VAL A 137 47.77 -17.63 -25.90
C VAL A 137 48.84 -18.69 -26.19
N GLY A 138 49.08 -19.62 -25.25
CA GLY A 138 50.05 -20.75 -25.43
C GLY A 138 49.69 -21.63 -26.62
N PHE A 139 48.43 -21.81 -26.93
CA PHE A 139 47.96 -22.51 -28.13
C PHE A 139 47.75 -21.57 -29.35
N GLY A 140 48.01 -20.27 -29.25
CA GLY A 140 47.73 -19.32 -30.30
C GLY A 140 46.26 -19.15 -30.65
N LEU A 141 45.40 -19.26 -29.67
CA LEU A 141 43.94 -19.12 -29.81
C LEU A 141 43.44 -17.86 -29.11
N SER A 142 42.36 -17.27 -29.61
CA SER A 142 41.62 -16.18 -29.00
C SER A 142 40.36 -16.64 -28.30
N ILE A 143 39.76 -15.78 -27.50
CA ILE A 143 38.45 -16.04 -26.89
C ILE A 143 37.35 -16.19 -27.96
N ASP A 144 37.45 -15.41 -29.04
CA ASP A 144 36.54 -15.49 -30.19
C ASP A 144 36.60 -16.87 -30.87
N ASP A 145 37.77 -17.48 -30.96
CA ASP A 145 37.93 -18.85 -31.50
C ASP A 145 37.18 -19.86 -30.69
N VAL A 146 37.20 -19.74 -29.34
CA VAL A 146 36.44 -20.58 -28.44
C VAL A 146 34.94 -20.39 -28.63
N SER A 147 34.48 -19.12 -28.67
CA SER A 147 33.07 -18.80 -28.88
C SER A 147 32.55 -19.35 -30.22
N ASN A 148 33.31 -19.18 -31.27
CA ASN A 148 32.98 -19.67 -32.61
C ASN A 148 33.00 -21.19 -32.71
N ALA A 149 33.92 -21.88 -32.07
CA ALA A 149 33.99 -23.31 -32.03
C ALA A 149 32.78 -23.93 -31.29
N ILE A 150 32.37 -23.31 -30.18
CA ILE A 150 31.18 -23.73 -29.45
C ILE A 150 29.92 -23.50 -30.31
N ARG A 151 29.78 -22.29 -30.93
CA ARG A 151 28.62 -22.00 -31.80
C ARG A 151 28.54 -22.98 -33.00
N GLY A 152 29.68 -23.39 -33.55
CA GLY A 152 29.74 -24.27 -34.70
C GLY A 152 29.46 -25.76 -34.39
N GLN A 153 29.79 -26.22 -33.19
CA GLN A 153 29.68 -27.62 -32.80
C GLN A 153 28.48 -27.90 -31.82
N ASN A 154 27.88 -26.88 -31.24
CA ASN A 154 26.68 -26.99 -30.46
C ASN A 154 25.54 -26.27 -31.18
N VAL A 155 24.90 -26.95 -32.11
CA VAL A 155 23.88 -26.37 -32.98
C VAL A 155 22.80 -27.39 -33.29
N GLN A 156 21.54 -26.98 -33.32
CA GLN A 156 20.44 -27.81 -33.80
C GLN A 156 20.50 -27.95 -35.31
N VAL A 157 20.57 -29.20 -35.80
CA VAL A 157 20.63 -29.50 -37.21
C VAL A 157 19.35 -30.17 -37.66
N PRO A 158 18.45 -29.47 -38.36
CA PRO A 158 17.32 -30.13 -39.01
C PRO A 158 17.81 -30.88 -40.25
N ALA A 159 18.10 -32.16 -40.13
CA ALA A 159 18.69 -32.97 -41.20
C ALA A 159 17.69 -33.46 -42.25
N GLY A 160 16.37 -33.31 -42.02
CA GLY A 160 15.35 -33.76 -42.95
C GLY A 160 14.99 -35.27 -42.83
N ALA A 161 14.56 -35.85 -43.92
CA ALA A 161 14.19 -37.26 -43.94
C ALA A 161 14.72 -37.95 -45.23
N PHE A 162 15.21 -39.17 -45.05
CA PHE A 162 15.55 -40.03 -46.14
C PHE A 162 14.27 -40.55 -46.83
N GLY A 163 14.23 -40.57 -48.14
CA GLY A 163 13.11 -41.07 -48.93
C GLY A 163 11.85 -40.24 -48.94
N SER A 164 11.91 -38.96 -48.46
CA SER A 164 10.76 -38.04 -48.52
C SER A 164 10.45 -37.53 -49.92
N ALA A 165 9.23 -37.08 -50.18
CA ALA A 165 8.81 -36.53 -51.46
C ALA A 165 9.48 -35.17 -51.76
N PRO A 166 9.80 -34.86 -53.04
CA PRO A 166 9.54 -35.69 -54.25
C PRO A 166 10.55 -36.83 -54.38
N GLY A 167 10.07 -38.05 -54.42
CA GLY A 167 10.85 -39.29 -54.52
C GLY A 167 10.52 -40.09 -55.77
N SER A 168 11.25 -41.19 -56.03
CA SER A 168 10.90 -42.13 -57.10
C SER A 168 9.68 -42.97 -56.71
N SER A 169 8.97 -43.48 -57.71
CA SER A 169 7.83 -44.39 -57.53
C SER A 169 8.19 -45.73 -56.87
N ALA A 170 9.50 -46.02 -56.74
CA ALA A 170 10.01 -47.23 -56.13
C ALA A 170 10.43 -47.02 -54.65
N GLN A 171 10.23 -45.84 -54.08
CA GLN A 171 10.61 -45.52 -52.72
C GLN A 171 9.49 -45.98 -51.74
N GLU A 172 9.79 -47.03 -50.98
CA GLU A 172 8.84 -47.65 -50.06
C GLU A 172 9.07 -47.23 -48.60
N LEU A 173 10.23 -46.69 -48.26
CA LEU A 173 10.59 -46.33 -46.89
C LEU A 173 11.00 -44.88 -46.77
N THR A 174 10.43 -44.20 -45.79
CA THR A 174 10.90 -42.87 -45.33
C THR A 174 11.41 -42.99 -43.89
N ALA A 175 12.54 -42.34 -43.61
CA ALA A 175 13.10 -42.27 -42.25
C ALA A 175 13.62 -40.86 -41.96
N THR A 176 13.30 -40.33 -40.80
CA THR A 176 13.85 -39.05 -40.34
C THR A 176 15.32 -39.23 -40.03
N LEU A 177 16.14 -38.30 -40.53
CA LEU A 177 17.55 -38.24 -40.17
C LEU A 177 17.70 -37.53 -38.83
N ALA A 178 18.10 -38.29 -37.81
CA ALA A 178 18.40 -37.73 -36.48
C ALA A 178 19.92 -37.46 -36.38
N VAL A 179 20.24 -36.20 -36.11
CA VAL A 179 21.62 -35.78 -35.87
C VAL A 179 21.68 -35.24 -34.42
N LYS A 180 22.61 -35.76 -33.61
CA LYS A 180 22.89 -35.13 -32.31
C LYS A 180 23.73 -33.88 -32.56
N GLY A 181 23.10 -32.72 -32.59
CA GLY A 181 23.76 -31.46 -32.86
C GLY A 181 24.01 -30.61 -31.60
N THR A 182 23.21 -30.87 -30.54
CA THR A 182 23.40 -30.17 -29.25
C THR A 182 24.18 -31.04 -28.28
N LEU A 183 25.03 -30.41 -27.49
CA LEU A 183 25.80 -31.01 -26.41
C LEU A 183 24.99 -30.90 -25.10
N ASP A 184 25.07 -31.91 -24.25
CA ASP A 184 24.17 -32.05 -23.11
C ASP A 184 24.89 -31.90 -21.75
N ASP A 185 26.19 -32.23 -21.67
CA ASP A 185 26.94 -32.25 -20.43
C ASP A 185 28.34 -31.60 -20.52
N PRO A 186 28.98 -31.24 -19.39
CA PRO A 186 30.31 -30.65 -19.39
C PRO A 186 31.39 -31.46 -20.07
N GLN A 187 31.26 -32.79 -20.09
CA GLN A 187 32.25 -33.67 -20.69
C GLN A 187 32.19 -33.61 -22.23
N GLU A 188 30.97 -33.56 -22.76
CA GLU A 188 30.78 -33.39 -24.21
C GLU A 188 31.26 -32.02 -24.67
N PHE A 189 30.95 -30.94 -23.91
CA PHE A 189 31.51 -29.63 -24.19
C PHE A 189 33.03 -29.61 -24.15
N GLY A 190 33.63 -30.37 -23.22
CA GLY A 190 35.08 -30.50 -23.16
C GLY A 190 35.72 -31.11 -24.40
N GLN A 191 34.97 -31.87 -25.18
CA GLN A 191 35.45 -32.51 -26.43
C GLN A 191 35.38 -31.57 -27.66
N VAL A 192 34.77 -30.39 -27.54
CA VAL A 192 34.72 -29.41 -28.62
C VAL A 192 36.12 -29.11 -29.16
N VAL A 193 36.31 -29.32 -30.45
CA VAL A 193 37.61 -29.12 -31.09
C VAL A 193 37.79 -27.62 -31.43
N LEU A 194 38.78 -27.00 -30.83
CA LEU A 194 39.16 -25.63 -31.11
C LEU A 194 40.08 -25.48 -32.31
N ARG A 195 41.02 -26.41 -32.43
CA ARG A 195 41.99 -26.46 -33.55
C ARG A 195 42.48 -27.88 -33.81
N ALA A 196 42.61 -28.23 -35.08
CA ALA A 196 43.29 -29.40 -35.51
C ALA A 196 44.68 -29.00 -36.10
N ASN A 197 45.73 -29.53 -35.55
CA ASN A 197 47.09 -29.27 -36.01
C ASN A 197 47.46 -30.15 -37.21
N GLN A 198 48.48 -29.78 -37.97
CA GLN A 198 48.93 -30.54 -39.16
C GLN A 198 49.49 -31.90 -38.83
N ASP A 199 49.93 -32.12 -37.57
CA ASP A 199 50.42 -33.40 -37.09
C ASP A 199 49.28 -34.34 -36.59
N GLY A 200 48.00 -33.92 -36.73
CA GLY A 200 46.83 -34.66 -36.30
C GLY A 200 46.48 -34.49 -34.86
N SER A 201 47.24 -33.72 -34.08
CA SER A 201 46.85 -33.39 -32.69
C SER A 201 45.70 -32.42 -32.65
N LEU A 202 44.83 -32.57 -31.69
CA LEU A 202 43.63 -31.71 -31.48
C LEU A 202 43.79 -30.88 -30.22
N VAL A 203 43.51 -29.62 -30.31
CA VAL A 203 43.33 -28.76 -29.14
C VAL A 203 41.80 -28.74 -28.83
N ARG A 204 41.44 -29.15 -27.67
CA ARG A 204 40.06 -29.26 -27.22
C ARG A 204 39.72 -28.15 -26.20
N LEU A 205 38.44 -27.92 -26.00
CA LEU A 205 37.97 -26.92 -25.05
C LEU A 205 38.43 -27.24 -23.61
N ALA A 206 38.48 -28.52 -23.22
CA ALA A 206 38.97 -28.94 -21.91
C ALA A 206 40.46 -28.60 -21.67
N ASP A 207 41.28 -28.38 -22.71
CA ASP A 207 42.70 -28.04 -22.59
C ASP A 207 42.89 -26.57 -22.11
N VAL A 208 41.94 -25.70 -22.45
CA VAL A 208 41.99 -24.24 -22.24
C VAL A 208 40.94 -23.67 -21.32
N ALA A 209 39.95 -24.47 -20.91
CA ALA A 209 38.83 -24.02 -20.08
C ALA A 209 38.42 -25.10 -19.07
N ARG A 210 37.93 -24.67 -17.93
CA ARG A 210 37.22 -25.51 -16.96
C ARG A 210 35.72 -25.41 -17.26
N LEU A 211 35.07 -26.54 -17.26
CA LEU A 211 33.63 -26.65 -17.59
C LEU A 211 32.85 -27.19 -16.41
N GLU A 212 31.74 -26.56 -16.10
CA GLU A 212 30.84 -27.00 -15.04
C GLU A 212 29.41 -26.55 -15.27
N LEU A 213 28.45 -27.22 -14.67
CA LEU A 213 27.11 -26.71 -14.48
C LEU A 213 27.14 -25.74 -13.29
N GLY A 214 27.06 -24.45 -13.56
CA GLY A 214 27.04 -23.41 -12.54
C GLY A 214 25.83 -22.52 -12.67
N LYS A 215 25.78 -21.41 -11.93
CA LYS A 215 24.71 -20.40 -12.09
C LYS A 215 24.91 -19.60 -13.37
N GLU A 216 23.81 -19.26 -14.04
CA GLU A 216 23.84 -18.31 -15.16
C GLU A 216 24.36 -16.94 -14.72
N SER A 217 23.97 -16.48 -13.51
CA SER A 217 24.44 -15.24 -12.90
C SER A 217 24.72 -15.44 -11.40
N TYR A 218 25.79 -14.81 -10.92
CA TYR A 218 26.17 -14.81 -9.50
C TYR A 218 25.88 -13.45 -8.84
N ASN A 219 25.16 -12.54 -9.51
CA ASN A 219 24.94 -11.17 -9.06
C ASN A 219 24.03 -11.11 -7.82
N ILE A 220 23.12 -12.06 -7.65
CA ILE A 220 22.17 -12.08 -6.54
C ILE A 220 22.27 -13.42 -5.80
N SER A 221 22.30 -13.36 -4.49
CA SER A 221 22.17 -14.53 -3.61
C SER A 221 21.21 -14.23 -2.47
N SER A 222 20.61 -15.27 -1.89
CA SER A 222 19.70 -15.13 -0.75
C SER A 222 20.02 -16.10 0.38
N ARG A 223 19.67 -15.69 1.59
CA ARG A 223 19.83 -16.44 2.83
C ARG A 223 18.54 -16.34 3.65
N LEU A 224 18.24 -17.38 4.38
CA LEU A 224 17.16 -17.40 5.37
C LEU A 224 17.74 -17.84 6.71
N ASN A 225 17.66 -16.97 7.70
CA ASN A 225 18.20 -17.22 9.03
C ASN A 225 19.66 -17.70 9.01
N GLY A 226 20.49 -17.14 8.15
CA GLY A 226 21.92 -17.50 8.00
C GLY A 226 22.17 -18.74 7.14
N THR A 227 21.14 -19.42 6.63
CA THR A 227 21.30 -20.58 5.75
C THR A 227 21.15 -20.12 4.29
N PRO A 228 22.09 -20.49 3.39
CA PRO A 228 21.95 -20.21 1.98
C PRO A 228 20.65 -20.80 1.42
N THR A 229 19.89 -19.99 0.70
CA THR A 229 18.58 -20.35 0.14
C THR A 229 18.43 -19.84 -1.28
N VAL A 230 17.34 -20.23 -1.90
CA VAL A 230 16.88 -19.65 -3.16
C VAL A 230 15.47 -19.15 -2.95
N GLY A 231 15.21 -17.90 -3.24
CA GLY A 231 13.91 -17.25 -3.02
C GLY A 231 13.31 -16.66 -4.27
N GLY A 232 11.99 -16.53 -4.24
CA GLY A 232 11.23 -15.80 -5.24
C GLY A 232 10.17 -14.92 -4.58
N ALA A 233 10.15 -13.65 -4.95
CA ALA A 233 9.13 -12.70 -4.52
C ALA A 233 8.01 -12.61 -5.55
N ILE A 234 6.78 -12.68 -5.06
CA ILE A 234 5.57 -12.56 -5.87
C ILE A 234 5.00 -11.17 -5.71
N GLN A 235 4.73 -10.51 -6.81
CA GLN A 235 4.03 -9.24 -6.90
C GLN A 235 2.64 -9.47 -7.49
N LEU A 236 1.66 -8.70 -6.99
CA LEU A 236 0.28 -8.78 -7.48
C LEU A 236 0.12 -8.19 -8.88
N SER A 237 -0.79 -8.77 -9.64
CA SER A 237 -1.39 -8.05 -10.77
C SER A 237 -2.21 -6.87 -10.26
N PRO A 238 -2.24 -5.74 -10.97
CA PRO A 238 -3.10 -4.61 -10.59
C PRO A 238 -4.56 -5.04 -10.42
N GLY A 239 -5.17 -4.64 -9.30
CA GLY A 239 -6.56 -4.99 -8.98
C GLY A 239 -6.80 -6.41 -8.44
N ALA A 240 -5.77 -7.24 -8.33
CA ALA A 240 -5.90 -8.58 -7.76
C ALA A 240 -6.10 -8.55 -6.24
N ASN A 241 -6.80 -9.56 -5.71
CA ASN A 241 -7.01 -9.72 -4.28
C ASN A 241 -5.78 -10.36 -3.60
N ALA A 242 -5.16 -9.64 -2.67
CA ALA A 242 -3.94 -10.06 -1.99
C ALA A 242 -4.11 -11.37 -1.20
N ILE A 243 -5.18 -11.48 -0.39
CA ILE A 243 -5.46 -12.65 0.45
C ILE A 243 -5.70 -13.88 -0.44
N GLN A 244 -6.54 -13.75 -1.45
CA GLN A 244 -6.88 -14.85 -2.36
C GLN A 244 -5.64 -15.32 -3.12
N THR A 245 -4.85 -14.39 -3.67
CA THR A 245 -3.63 -14.72 -4.41
C THR A 245 -2.59 -15.38 -3.50
N ALA A 246 -2.36 -14.84 -2.29
CA ALA A 246 -1.43 -15.45 -1.33
C ALA A 246 -1.88 -16.87 -0.92
N THR A 247 -3.18 -17.07 -0.72
CA THR A 247 -3.75 -18.39 -0.39
C THR A 247 -3.51 -19.39 -1.53
N LEU A 248 -3.79 -18.99 -2.78
CA LEU A 248 -3.54 -19.85 -3.95
C LEU A 248 -2.07 -20.19 -4.11
N VAL A 249 -1.17 -19.21 -3.91
CA VAL A 249 0.27 -19.45 -3.98
C VAL A 249 0.74 -20.41 -2.89
N LYS A 250 0.31 -20.20 -1.63
CA LYS A 250 0.66 -21.09 -0.51
C LYS A 250 0.13 -22.51 -0.73
N GLN A 251 -1.11 -22.65 -1.21
CA GLN A 251 -1.69 -23.92 -1.56
C GLN A 251 -0.91 -24.60 -2.68
N ARG A 252 -0.56 -23.88 -3.75
CA ARG A 252 0.23 -24.43 -4.86
C ARG A 252 1.62 -24.85 -4.43
N LEU A 253 2.30 -24.07 -3.57
CA LEU A 253 3.59 -24.46 -2.99
C LEU A 253 3.47 -25.74 -2.15
N ALA A 254 2.41 -25.89 -1.37
CA ALA A 254 2.16 -27.09 -0.60
C ALA A 254 1.93 -28.32 -1.51
N GLU A 255 1.17 -28.18 -2.60
CA GLU A 255 0.98 -29.24 -3.59
C GLU A 255 2.30 -29.64 -4.26
N LEU A 256 3.11 -28.65 -4.67
CA LEU A 256 4.40 -28.87 -5.31
C LEU A 256 5.42 -29.51 -4.35
N SER A 257 5.34 -29.20 -3.06
CA SER A 257 6.25 -29.74 -2.06
C SER A 257 6.18 -31.28 -1.90
N ALA A 258 5.06 -31.88 -2.29
CA ALA A 258 4.92 -33.33 -2.31
C ALA A 258 5.85 -34.02 -3.34
N PHE A 259 6.34 -33.25 -4.32
CA PHE A 259 7.24 -33.73 -5.36
C PHE A 259 8.70 -33.30 -5.15
N PHE A 260 8.99 -32.67 -4.03
CA PHE A 260 10.35 -32.23 -3.73
C PHE A 260 11.27 -33.43 -3.45
N PRO A 261 12.54 -33.36 -3.84
CA PRO A 261 13.57 -34.25 -3.32
C PRO A 261 13.52 -34.26 -1.77
N GLU A 262 13.83 -35.44 -1.20
CA GLU A 262 13.70 -35.65 0.26
C GLU A 262 14.49 -34.67 1.12
N ASP A 263 15.59 -34.16 0.59
CA ASP A 263 16.49 -33.21 1.25
C ASP A 263 16.08 -31.74 1.09
N MET A 264 15.06 -31.45 0.28
CA MET A 264 14.57 -30.08 0.05
C MET A 264 13.36 -29.74 0.91
N GLN A 265 13.24 -28.47 1.26
CA GLN A 265 12.08 -27.89 1.95
C GLN A 265 11.82 -26.45 1.47
N TYR A 266 10.59 -26.00 1.65
CA TYR A 266 10.24 -24.59 1.41
C TYR A 266 9.71 -23.92 2.68
N SER A 267 9.78 -22.61 2.71
CA SER A 267 9.16 -21.74 3.71
C SER A 267 8.64 -20.48 3.04
N VAL A 268 7.79 -19.76 3.74
CA VAL A 268 7.29 -18.43 3.33
C VAL A 268 7.71 -17.42 4.41
N PRO A 269 8.95 -16.89 4.35
CA PRO A 269 9.48 -16.01 5.38
C PRO A 269 8.86 -14.61 5.38
N TYR A 270 8.19 -14.20 4.32
CA TYR A 270 7.57 -12.88 4.18
C TYR A 270 6.20 -13.04 3.51
N ASP A 271 5.15 -12.50 4.14
CA ASP A 271 3.77 -12.57 3.67
C ASP A 271 2.97 -11.37 4.18
N THR A 272 2.69 -10.41 3.30
CA THR A 272 1.93 -9.20 3.63
C THR A 272 0.42 -9.48 3.80
N SER A 273 -0.09 -10.57 3.24
CA SER A 273 -1.50 -10.94 3.39
C SER A 273 -1.85 -11.26 4.84
N ARG A 274 -0.88 -11.74 5.64
CA ARG A 274 -1.08 -12.05 7.06
C ARG A 274 -1.52 -10.83 7.88
N PHE A 275 -0.94 -9.66 7.60
CA PHE A 275 -1.38 -8.41 8.24
C PHE A 275 -2.86 -8.13 7.96
N VAL A 276 -3.28 -8.27 6.70
CA VAL A 276 -4.65 -8.00 6.29
C VAL A 276 -5.62 -9.01 6.94
N ASP A 277 -5.27 -10.30 6.93
CA ASP A 277 -6.07 -11.36 7.58
C ASP A 277 -6.29 -11.07 9.06
N VAL A 278 -5.21 -10.83 9.81
CA VAL A 278 -5.27 -10.54 11.25
C VAL A 278 -6.02 -9.24 11.53
N ALA A 279 -5.82 -8.21 10.71
CA ALA A 279 -6.52 -6.94 10.86
C ALA A 279 -8.03 -7.08 10.63
N ILE A 280 -8.46 -7.84 9.61
CA ILE A 280 -9.89 -8.12 9.36
C ILE A 280 -10.48 -8.94 10.51
N GLU A 281 -9.80 -9.99 10.97
CA GLU A 281 -10.25 -10.80 12.11
C GLU A 281 -10.45 -9.94 13.36
N LYS A 282 -9.51 -9.05 13.68
CA LYS A 282 -9.63 -8.10 14.78
C LYS A 282 -10.81 -7.16 14.61
N VAL A 283 -11.06 -6.64 13.41
CA VAL A 283 -12.23 -5.77 13.19
C VAL A 283 -13.54 -6.55 13.35
N ILE A 284 -13.59 -7.84 12.97
CA ILE A 284 -14.75 -8.70 13.24
C ILE A 284 -14.97 -8.86 14.77
N HIS A 285 -13.91 -9.08 15.53
CA HIS A 285 -14.00 -9.11 17.00
C HIS A 285 -14.48 -7.77 17.55
N THR A 286 -13.93 -6.67 17.10
CA THR A 286 -14.34 -5.31 17.46
C THR A 286 -15.83 -5.07 17.17
N LEU A 287 -16.33 -5.57 16.04
CA LEU A 287 -17.74 -5.49 15.64
C LEU A 287 -18.64 -6.25 16.62
N ILE A 288 -18.24 -7.44 17.03
CA ILE A 288 -18.97 -8.23 18.03
C ILE A 288 -18.95 -7.53 19.39
N GLU A 289 -17.80 -7.05 19.85
CA GLU A 289 -17.68 -6.29 21.10
C GLU A 289 -18.56 -5.04 21.10
N ALA A 290 -18.54 -4.28 19.99
CA ALA A 290 -19.39 -3.12 19.80
C ALA A 290 -20.88 -3.47 19.91
N MET A 291 -21.33 -4.55 19.27
CA MET A 291 -22.72 -5.01 19.37
C MET A 291 -23.11 -5.37 20.81
N VAL A 292 -22.22 -6.04 21.54
CA VAL A 292 -22.46 -6.39 22.96
C VAL A 292 -22.56 -5.15 23.84
N LEU A 293 -21.63 -4.19 23.65
CA LEU A 293 -21.64 -2.94 24.43
C LEU A 293 -22.90 -2.11 24.14
N VAL A 294 -23.27 -1.99 22.88
CA VAL A 294 -24.50 -1.30 22.48
C VAL A 294 -25.73 -1.99 23.06
N PHE A 295 -25.81 -3.33 23.05
CA PHE A 295 -26.89 -4.07 23.70
C PHE A 295 -26.98 -3.76 25.20
N LEU A 296 -25.86 -3.75 25.91
CA LEU A 296 -25.80 -3.46 27.34
C LEU A 296 -26.32 -2.04 27.67
N VAL A 297 -25.91 -1.04 26.87
CA VAL A 297 -26.39 0.33 27.04
C VAL A 297 -27.90 0.42 26.80
N MET A 298 -28.39 -0.16 25.72
CA MET A 298 -29.79 -0.17 25.40
C MET A 298 -30.59 -0.85 26.51
N PHE A 299 -30.11 -1.98 27.05
CA PHE A 299 -30.74 -2.68 28.15
C PHE A 299 -30.80 -1.83 29.41
N LEU A 300 -29.76 -1.06 29.72
CA LEU A 300 -29.73 -0.13 30.83
C LEU A 300 -30.84 0.95 30.73
N PHE A 301 -31.07 1.50 29.57
CA PHE A 301 -32.03 2.58 29.34
C PHE A 301 -33.45 2.08 29.11
N LEU A 302 -33.65 1.03 28.29
CA LEU A 302 -34.95 0.44 27.99
C LEU A 302 -35.46 -0.51 29.11
N GLN A 303 -34.55 -1.08 29.90
CA GLN A 303 -34.82 -1.90 31.08
C GLN A 303 -35.78 -3.08 30.81
N ASN A 304 -35.81 -3.56 29.58
CA ASN A 304 -36.64 -4.68 29.17
C ASN A 304 -35.96 -5.41 27.98
N VAL A 305 -35.75 -6.72 28.17
CA VAL A 305 -35.06 -7.56 27.19
C VAL A 305 -35.77 -7.54 25.83
N ARG A 306 -37.10 -7.50 25.79
CA ARG A 306 -37.83 -7.53 24.51
C ARG A 306 -37.63 -6.25 23.69
N TYR A 307 -37.68 -5.09 24.37
CA TYR A 307 -37.44 -3.79 23.75
C TYR A 307 -35.99 -3.70 23.23
N THR A 308 -35.02 -4.26 23.99
CA THR A 308 -33.59 -4.27 23.60
C THR A 308 -33.33 -5.27 22.49
N LEU A 309 -34.03 -6.38 22.44
CA LEU A 309 -33.82 -7.43 21.44
C LEU A 309 -34.21 -6.96 20.03
N ILE A 310 -35.18 -6.07 19.89
CA ILE A 310 -35.63 -5.57 18.57
C ILE A 310 -34.48 -4.85 17.83
N PRO A 311 -33.87 -3.79 18.36
CA PRO A 311 -32.73 -3.17 17.71
C PRO A 311 -31.55 -4.14 17.54
N SER A 312 -31.33 -5.06 18.47
CA SER A 312 -30.22 -6.02 18.40
C SER A 312 -30.37 -7.04 17.25
N ILE A 313 -31.58 -7.35 16.81
CA ILE A 313 -31.84 -8.19 15.64
C ILE A 313 -31.70 -7.38 14.35
N VAL A 314 -32.10 -6.11 14.37
CA VAL A 314 -32.07 -5.25 13.19
C VAL A 314 -30.64 -5.01 12.71
N VAL A 315 -29.68 -4.83 13.64
CA VAL A 315 -28.28 -4.53 13.29
C VAL A 315 -27.62 -5.62 12.42
N PRO A 316 -27.61 -6.90 12.81
CA PRO A 316 -27.03 -7.95 11.95
C PRO A 316 -27.72 -8.05 10.57
N VAL A 317 -29.03 -7.91 10.52
CA VAL A 317 -29.78 -7.94 9.25
C VAL A 317 -29.35 -6.78 8.34
N CYS A 318 -29.16 -5.60 8.91
CA CYS A 318 -28.69 -4.42 8.20
C CYS A 318 -27.26 -4.61 7.65
N LEU A 319 -26.35 -5.12 8.49
CA LEU A 319 -24.96 -5.39 8.09
C LEU A 319 -24.88 -6.44 6.96
N LEU A 320 -25.68 -7.51 7.04
CA LEU A 320 -25.79 -8.51 5.98
C LEU A 320 -26.35 -7.91 4.67
N GLY A 321 -27.35 -7.03 4.78
CA GLY A 321 -27.86 -6.27 3.64
C GLY A 321 -26.79 -5.36 3.02
N THR A 322 -25.98 -4.72 3.83
CA THR A 322 -24.85 -3.91 3.37
C THR A 322 -23.83 -4.76 2.62
N LEU A 323 -23.43 -5.90 3.18
CA LEU A 323 -22.50 -6.83 2.51
C LEU A 323 -23.06 -7.35 1.19
N MET A 324 -24.38 -7.61 1.12
CA MET A 324 -25.03 -8.02 -0.12
C MET A 324 -24.92 -6.94 -1.22
N VAL A 325 -25.20 -5.69 -0.90
CA VAL A 325 -25.07 -4.59 -1.87
C VAL A 325 -23.63 -4.37 -2.26
N MET A 326 -22.69 -4.42 -1.33
CA MET A 326 -21.27 -4.31 -1.63
C MET A 326 -20.81 -5.42 -2.58
N TYR A 327 -21.25 -6.65 -2.36
CA TYR A 327 -20.98 -7.77 -3.28
C TYR A 327 -21.53 -7.49 -4.69
N LEU A 328 -22.76 -7.00 -4.81
CA LEU A 328 -23.38 -6.66 -6.10
C LEU A 328 -22.66 -5.51 -6.82
N LEU A 329 -22.05 -4.59 -6.07
CA LEU A 329 -21.28 -3.47 -6.61
C LEU A 329 -19.81 -3.86 -6.91
N GLY A 330 -19.42 -5.10 -6.63
CA GLY A 330 -18.04 -5.57 -6.84
C GLY A 330 -17.01 -5.07 -5.80
N PHE A 331 -17.46 -4.58 -4.65
CA PHE A 331 -16.57 -4.18 -3.56
C PHE A 331 -16.02 -5.40 -2.80
N SER A 332 -14.79 -5.29 -2.35
CA SER A 332 -14.17 -6.29 -1.48
C SER A 332 -14.44 -6.00 0.01
N VAL A 333 -14.37 -7.04 0.84
CA VAL A 333 -14.25 -6.87 2.28
C VAL A 333 -12.80 -6.46 2.58
N ASN A 334 -12.62 -5.27 3.10
CA ASN A 334 -11.32 -4.69 3.44
C ASN A 334 -11.44 -3.84 4.70
N MET A 335 -10.32 -3.31 5.20
CA MET A 335 -10.32 -2.53 6.43
C MET A 335 -11.26 -1.31 6.37
N MET A 336 -11.30 -0.60 5.23
CA MET A 336 -12.14 0.58 5.06
C MET A 336 -13.63 0.25 5.11
N THR A 337 -14.05 -0.79 4.40
CA THR A 337 -15.45 -1.23 4.41
C THR A 337 -15.86 -1.75 5.78
N MET A 338 -14.95 -2.45 6.47
CA MET A 338 -15.18 -2.93 7.83
C MET A 338 -15.27 -1.79 8.85
N PHE A 339 -14.42 -0.76 8.76
CA PHE A 339 -14.52 0.43 9.62
C PHE A 339 -15.86 1.15 9.42
N GLY A 340 -16.30 1.28 8.17
CA GLY A 340 -17.63 1.79 7.85
C GLY A 340 -18.74 0.99 8.55
N MET A 341 -18.66 -0.33 8.53
CA MET A 341 -19.64 -1.21 9.18
C MET A 341 -19.60 -1.12 10.72
N VAL A 342 -18.42 -1.01 11.34
CA VAL A 342 -18.32 -0.83 12.80
C VAL A 342 -18.92 0.50 13.24
N LEU A 343 -18.60 1.59 12.53
CA LEU A 343 -19.22 2.89 12.80
C LEU A 343 -20.73 2.88 12.54
N ALA A 344 -21.17 2.13 11.54
CA ALA A 344 -22.58 1.98 11.24
C ALA A 344 -23.37 1.39 12.42
N ILE A 345 -22.82 0.44 13.20
CA ILE A 345 -23.54 -0.19 14.32
C ILE A 345 -24.16 0.85 15.24
N GLY A 346 -23.39 1.85 15.65
CA GLY A 346 -23.88 2.92 16.52
C GLY A 346 -24.96 3.80 15.88
N ILE A 347 -24.91 3.97 14.56
CA ILE A 347 -25.90 4.75 13.81
C ILE A 347 -27.17 3.95 13.56
N LEU A 348 -27.02 2.66 13.21
CA LEU A 348 -28.11 1.74 12.85
C LEU A 348 -29.08 1.48 13.99
N VAL A 349 -28.53 1.37 15.18
CA VAL A 349 -29.33 1.10 16.39
C VAL A 349 -30.31 2.23 16.68
N ASP A 350 -29.94 3.46 16.36
CA ASP A 350 -30.68 4.66 16.73
C ASP A 350 -32.05 4.75 16.03
N ASP A 351 -32.13 4.47 14.73
CA ASP A 351 -33.39 4.49 13.98
C ASP A 351 -34.39 3.48 14.58
N ALA A 352 -33.90 2.29 14.92
CA ALA A 352 -34.73 1.28 15.56
C ALA A 352 -35.16 1.69 16.99
N ILE A 353 -34.30 2.37 17.75
CA ILE A 353 -34.58 2.89 19.09
C ILE A 353 -35.68 3.94 19.02
N VAL A 354 -35.63 4.90 18.10
CA VAL A 354 -36.64 5.93 17.94
C VAL A 354 -38.03 5.32 17.74
N VAL A 355 -38.13 4.26 16.95
CA VAL A 355 -39.41 3.54 16.75
C VAL A 355 -39.86 2.84 18.04
N VAL A 356 -38.98 2.03 18.64
CA VAL A 356 -39.32 1.24 19.86
C VAL A 356 -39.74 2.14 21.02
N GLU A 357 -38.99 3.23 21.26
CA GLU A 357 -39.29 4.19 22.33
C GLU A 357 -40.61 4.91 22.11
N ASN A 358 -40.91 5.33 20.87
CA ASN A 358 -42.19 6.01 20.58
C ASN A 358 -43.35 5.05 20.72
N VAL A 359 -43.19 3.78 20.33
CA VAL A 359 -44.21 2.73 20.55
C VAL A 359 -44.40 2.51 22.05
N GLU A 360 -43.32 2.40 22.85
CA GLU A 360 -43.39 2.23 24.31
C GLU A 360 -44.11 3.41 24.97
N ARG A 361 -43.78 4.65 24.57
CA ARG A 361 -44.41 5.86 25.10
C ARG A 361 -45.93 5.86 24.87
N ILE A 362 -46.34 5.58 23.62
CA ILE A 362 -47.78 5.55 23.28
C ILE A 362 -48.52 4.44 24.02
N MET A 363 -47.92 3.25 24.12
CA MET A 363 -48.47 2.16 24.90
C MET A 363 -48.64 2.53 26.40
N ALA A 364 -47.68 3.26 26.96
CA ALA A 364 -47.69 3.68 28.35
C ALA A 364 -48.69 4.82 28.61
N GLU A 365 -48.84 5.77 27.68
CA GLU A 365 -49.71 6.93 27.80
C GLU A 365 -51.18 6.59 27.52
N GLU A 366 -51.47 5.71 26.56
CA GLU A 366 -52.81 5.45 26.04
C GLU A 366 -53.37 4.07 26.41
N GLY A 367 -52.51 3.14 26.92
CA GLY A 367 -52.97 1.81 27.33
C GLY A 367 -53.43 0.91 26.19
N ILE A 368 -53.08 1.22 24.92
CA ILE A 368 -53.52 0.49 23.73
C ILE A 368 -52.60 -0.70 23.39
N SER A 369 -53.08 -1.57 22.50
CA SER A 369 -52.32 -2.74 22.07
C SER A 369 -50.98 -2.39 21.35
N PRO A 370 -49.98 -3.26 21.39
CA PRO A 370 -48.70 -3.04 20.70
C PRO A 370 -48.86 -2.73 19.20
N ALA A 371 -49.82 -3.40 18.54
CA ALA A 371 -50.05 -3.20 17.11
C ALA A 371 -50.63 -1.81 16.80
N GLU A 372 -51.62 -1.37 17.59
CA GLU A 372 -52.26 -0.05 17.46
C GLU A 372 -51.26 1.07 17.82
N ALA A 373 -50.50 0.89 18.89
CA ALA A 373 -49.45 1.80 19.31
C ALA A 373 -48.37 1.96 18.22
N THR A 374 -48.00 0.85 17.56
CA THR A 374 -47.02 0.85 16.48
C THR A 374 -47.53 1.64 15.29
N VAL A 375 -48.79 1.42 14.85
CA VAL A 375 -49.37 2.18 13.72
C VAL A 375 -49.38 3.69 14.02
N LYS A 376 -49.75 4.05 15.28
CA LYS A 376 -49.76 5.45 15.70
C LYS A 376 -48.38 6.05 15.81
N ALA A 377 -47.42 5.31 16.36
CA ALA A 377 -46.01 5.71 16.46
C ALA A 377 -45.42 5.98 15.07
N MET A 378 -45.66 5.09 14.10
CA MET A 378 -45.12 5.23 12.76
C MET A 378 -45.68 6.44 12.04
N LYS A 379 -46.92 6.82 12.27
CA LYS A 379 -47.47 8.09 11.73
C LYS A 379 -46.74 9.32 12.22
N GLN A 380 -46.24 9.26 13.46
CA GLN A 380 -45.48 10.38 14.05
C GLN A 380 -44.02 10.44 13.61
N VAL A 381 -43.34 9.29 13.46
CA VAL A 381 -41.88 9.30 13.31
C VAL A 381 -41.38 8.95 11.89
N SER A 382 -42.22 8.45 10.99
CA SER A 382 -41.78 8.01 9.65
C SER A 382 -41.14 9.14 8.84
N GLY A 383 -41.72 10.35 8.87
CA GLY A 383 -41.14 11.52 8.18
C GLY A 383 -39.75 11.88 8.69
N ALA A 384 -39.60 11.91 10.03
CA ALA A 384 -38.33 12.21 10.65
C ALA A 384 -37.26 11.14 10.32
N ILE A 385 -37.63 9.85 10.34
CA ILE A 385 -36.71 8.75 9.99
C ILE A 385 -36.25 8.88 8.55
N VAL A 386 -37.15 9.10 7.59
CA VAL A 386 -36.78 9.30 6.18
C VAL A 386 -35.85 10.50 6.02
N GLY A 387 -36.18 11.63 6.66
CA GLY A 387 -35.35 12.82 6.60
C GLY A 387 -33.95 12.62 7.15
N ILE A 388 -33.83 12.01 8.34
CA ILE A 388 -32.54 11.71 8.98
C ILE A 388 -31.74 10.73 8.14
N THR A 389 -32.35 9.66 7.67
CA THR A 389 -31.69 8.65 6.81
C THR A 389 -31.11 9.29 5.53
N LEU A 390 -31.90 10.13 4.85
CA LEU A 390 -31.43 10.81 3.64
C LEU A 390 -30.31 11.82 3.94
N VAL A 391 -30.45 12.60 4.99
CA VAL A 391 -29.42 13.58 5.37
C VAL A 391 -28.11 12.89 5.75
N LEU A 392 -28.17 11.84 6.57
CA LEU A 392 -26.99 11.09 6.95
C LEU A 392 -26.31 10.40 5.78
N SER A 393 -27.09 9.74 4.90
CA SER A 393 -26.53 9.11 3.71
C SER A 393 -25.87 10.13 2.77
N ALA A 394 -26.47 11.32 2.64
CA ALA A 394 -25.99 12.38 1.77
C ALA A 394 -24.69 13.03 2.24
N VAL A 395 -24.39 13.01 3.53
CA VAL A 395 -23.09 13.47 4.06
C VAL A 395 -21.93 12.70 3.42
N PHE A 396 -22.13 11.39 3.14
CA PHE A 396 -21.13 10.51 2.58
C PHE A 396 -21.07 10.50 1.05
N LEU A 397 -22.08 11.07 0.39
CA LEU A 397 -22.16 11.07 -1.07
C LEU A 397 -20.97 11.78 -1.75
N PRO A 398 -20.51 12.96 -1.29
CA PRO A 398 -19.35 13.61 -1.89
C PRO A 398 -18.07 12.79 -1.87
N LEU A 399 -17.85 11.98 -0.82
CA LEU A 399 -16.69 11.11 -0.71
C LEU A 399 -16.71 9.98 -1.75
N ALA A 400 -17.89 9.49 -2.11
CA ALA A 400 -18.03 8.41 -3.09
C ALA A 400 -17.62 8.84 -4.52
N PHE A 401 -17.60 10.13 -4.81
CA PHE A 401 -17.24 10.70 -6.11
C PHE A 401 -15.85 11.34 -6.17
N MET A 402 -15.04 11.21 -5.12
CA MET A 402 -13.67 11.69 -5.17
C MET A 402 -12.81 10.89 -6.12
N ALA A 403 -11.92 11.58 -6.85
CA ALA A 403 -10.96 10.98 -7.76
C ALA A 403 -9.60 10.69 -7.07
N GLY A 404 -8.80 9.84 -7.71
CA GLY A 404 -7.45 9.50 -7.24
C GLY A 404 -7.43 8.40 -6.18
N SER A 405 -6.24 8.04 -5.69
CA SER A 405 -6.04 6.96 -4.70
C SER A 405 -6.77 7.23 -3.39
N VAL A 406 -6.80 8.48 -2.95
CA VAL A 406 -7.54 8.92 -1.76
C VAL A 406 -9.04 8.76 -1.97
N GLY A 407 -9.53 9.05 -3.17
CA GLY A 407 -10.92 8.87 -3.56
C GLY A 407 -11.35 7.41 -3.43
N VAL A 408 -10.51 6.45 -3.83
CA VAL A 408 -10.80 5.02 -3.67
C VAL A 408 -10.94 4.63 -2.20
N ILE A 409 -10.08 5.13 -1.31
CA ILE A 409 -10.18 4.90 0.13
C ILE A 409 -11.50 5.45 0.68
N TYR A 410 -11.82 6.70 0.36
CA TYR A 410 -13.06 7.33 0.81
C TYR A 410 -14.31 6.65 0.23
N GLN A 411 -14.27 6.23 -1.02
CA GLN A 411 -15.37 5.53 -1.68
C GLN A 411 -15.70 4.21 -0.95
N GLN A 412 -14.68 3.39 -0.64
CA GLN A 412 -14.87 2.13 0.07
C GLN A 412 -15.59 2.33 1.42
N PHE A 413 -15.15 3.32 2.19
CA PHE A 413 -15.76 3.68 3.47
C PHE A 413 -17.16 4.28 3.31
N SER A 414 -17.30 5.30 2.45
CA SER A 414 -18.53 6.06 2.31
C SER A 414 -19.69 5.25 1.76
N VAL A 415 -19.42 4.40 0.76
CA VAL A 415 -20.46 3.55 0.16
C VAL A 415 -20.93 2.51 1.19
N SER A 416 -20.00 1.86 1.93
CA SER A 416 -20.38 0.89 2.96
C SER A 416 -21.25 1.51 4.05
N LEU A 417 -20.91 2.73 4.49
CA LEU A 417 -21.65 3.43 5.54
C LEU A 417 -22.99 4.00 5.02
N ALA A 418 -23.01 4.62 3.84
CA ALA A 418 -24.23 5.15 3.25
C ALA A 418 -25.26 4.04 2.97
N VAL A 419 -24.83 2.91 2.42
CA VAL A 419 -25.68 1.74 2.21
C VAL A 419 -26.21 1.20 3.54
N SER A 420 -25.36 1.11 4.57
CA SER A 420 -25.79 0.68 5.91
C SER A 420 -26.89 1.60 6.46
N ILE A 421 -26.72 2.91 6.34
CA ILE A 421 -27.71 3.91 6.81
C ILE A 421 -29.02 3.79 6.04
N LEU A 422 -28.97 3.61 4.72
CA LEU A 422 -30.17 3.41 3.89
C LEU A 422 -30.93 2.13 4.29
N PHE A 423 -30.21 1.03 4.53
CA PHE A 423 -30.82 -0.19 5.07
C PHE A 423 -31.40 0.00 6.46
N SER A 424 -30.76 0.78 7.35
CA SER A 424 -31.29 1.12 8.65
C SER A 424 -32.64 1.80 8.54
N GLY A 425 -32.72 2.88 7.77
CA GLY A 425 -33.99 3.58 7.55
C GLY A 425 -35.07 2.69 6.94
N PHE A 426 -34.72 1.85 5.97
CA PHE A 426 -35.65 0.89 5.37
C PHE A 426 -36.17 -0.13 6.40
N LEU A 427 -35.30 -0.70 7.23
CA LEU A 427 -35.67 -1.66 8.27
C LEU A 427 -36.44 -0.98 9.42
N ALA A 428 -36.10 0.27 9.75
CA ALA A 428 -36.85 1.05 10.75
C ALA A 428 -38.29 1.35 10.32
N LEU A 429 -38.53 1.46 9.01
CA LEU A 429 -39.86 1.69 8.45
C LEU A 429 -40.67 0.39 8.18
N THR A 430 -40.02 -0.77 8.13
CA THR A 430 -40.64 -2.05 7.74
C THR A 430 -40.50 -3.11 8.82
N PHE A 431 -39.28 -3.57 9.09
CA PHE A 431 -38.98 -4.70 9.96
C PHE A 431 -39.14 -4.37 11.45
N THR A 432 -38.64 -3.22 11.88
CA THR A 432 -38.73 -2.78 13.29
C THR A 432 -40.19 -2.62 13.75
N PRO A 433 -41.11 -1.97 13.02
CA PRO A 433 -42.50 -1.93 13.35
C PRO A 433 -43.17 -3.30 13.44
N ALA A 434 -42.83 -4.20 12.50
CA ALA A 434 -43.36 -5.57 12.53
C ALA A 434 -42.91 -6.33 13.77
N LEU A 435 -41.65 -6.17 14.19
CA LEU A 435 -41.15 -6.74 15.44
C LEU A 435 -41.81 -6.11 16.69
N CYS A 436 -42.04 -4.80 16.70
CA CYS A 436 -42.77 -4.11 17.78
C CYS A 436 -44.19 -4.67 17.92
N ALA A 437 -44.92 -4.79 16.85
CA ALA A 437 -46.30 -5.30 16.87
C ALA A 437 -46.40 -6.77 17.32
N THR A 438 -45.36 -7.59 17.05
CA THR A 438 -45.39 -9.03 17.31
C THR A 438 -44.71 -9.43 18.64
N LEU A 439 -43.59 -8.80 19.01
CA LEU A 439 -42.76 -9.20 20.16
C LEU A 439 -43.12 -8.45 21.45
N LEU A 440 -43.66 -7.23 21.34
CA LEU A 440 -44.03 -6.44 22.51
C LEU A 440 -45.31 -6.95 23.17
N LYS A 441 -45.43 -6.76 24.47
CA LYS A 441 -46.61 -7.08 25.25
C LYS A 441 -47.25 -5.81 25.80
N PRO A 442 -48.59 -5.80 25.95
CA PRO A 442 -49.30 -4.70 26.60
C PRO A 442 -48.69 -4.40 28.00
N ILE A 443 -48.62 -3.12 28.34
CA ILE A 443 -48.08 -2.68 29.61
C ILE A 443 -49.25 -2.74 30.63
N PRO A 444 -49.13 -3.50 31.76
CA PRO A 444 -50.18 -3.53 32.78
C PRO A 444 -50.30 -2.16 33.44
N GLU A 445 -51.56 -1.76 33.77
CA GLU A 445 -51.82 -0.52 34.51
C GLU A 445 -51.12 -0.54 35.88
N GLY A 446 -50.36 0.52 36.21
CA GLY A 446 -49.66 0.68 37.47
C GLY A 446 -48.16 0.32 37.50
N HIS A 447 -47.52 0.00 36.37
CA HIS A 447 -46.11 -0.46 36.31
C HIS A 447 -45.08 0.69 36.17
N HIS A 448 -45.41 1.93 36.53
CA HIS A 448 -44.55 3.10 36.31
C HIS A 448 -43.34 3.24 37.27
N GLU A 449 -43.28 2.53 38.41
CA GLU A 449 -42.21 2.61 39.37
C GLU A 449 -41.41 1.32 39.47
N LYS A 450 -40.31 1.22 38.68
CA LYS A 450 -39.34 0.14 38.87
C LYS A 450 -38.58 0.32 40.20
N ARG A 451 -38.44 -0.77 40.97
CA ARG A 451 -37.70 -0.80 42.24
C ARG A 451 -36.25 -1.28 42.04
N GLY A 452 -35.38 -1.03 43.01
CA GLY A 452 -34.00 -1.49 42.98
C GLY A 452 -33.09 -0.61 42.11
N PHE A 453 -32.08 -1.20 41.44
CA PHE A 453 -31.08 -0.49 40.62
C PHE A 453 -31.73 0.36 39.53
N PHE A 454 -32.65 -0.19 38.76
CA PHE A 454 -33.33 0.54 37.68
C PHE A 454 -34.18 1.71 38.20
N GLY A 455 -34.81 1.56 39.38
CA GLY A 455 -35.53 2.64 40.05
C GLY A 455 -34.59 3.76 40.50
N ALA A 456 -33.42 3.42 41.03
CA ALA A 456 -32.37 4.41 41.38
C ALA A 456 -31.85 5.14 40.17
N PHE A 457 -31.60 4.43 39.08
CA PHE A 457 -31.16 4.98 37.80
C PHE A 457 -32.19 5.98 37.24
N ASN A 458 -33.46 5.59 37.18
CA ASN A 458 -34.54 6.45 36.66
C ASN A 458 -34.70 7.74 37.49
N ARG A 459 -34.69 7.64 38.82
CA ARG A 459 -34.75 8.82 39.72
C ARG A 459 -33.51 9.71 39.58
N GLY A 460 -32.35 9.10 39.38
CA GLY A 460 -31.11 9.84 39.09
C GLY A 460 -31.21 10.60 37.77
N PHE A 461 -31.64 9.92 36.72
CA PHE A 461 -31.78 10.48 35.38
C PHE A 461 -32.85 11.59 35.33
N ALA A 462 -33.99 11.41 35.99
CA ALA A 462 -35.05 12.44 36.12
C ALA A 462 -34.50 13.74 36.74
N ARG A 463 -33.70 13.64 37.81
CA ARG A 463 -33.03 14.81 38.44
C ARG A 463 -32.08 15.51 37.50
N VAL A 464 -31.34 14.74 36.68
CA VAL A 464 -30.44 15.31 35.65
C VAL A 464 -31.23 16.03 34.56
N THR A 465 -32.35 15.45 34.09
CA THR A 465 -33.26 16.07 33.11
C THR A 465 -33.87 17.37 33.62
N GLU A 466 -34.30 17.40 34.86
CA GLU A 466 -34.84 18.63 35.47
C GLU A 466 -33.79 19.73 35.58
N ARG A 467 -32.55 19.38 36.05
CA ARG A 467 -31.43 20.32 36.11
C ARG A 467 -31.07 20.86 34.74
N TYR A 468 -31.05 19.97 33.76
CA TYR A 468 -30.80 20.32 32.36
C TYR A 468 -31.85 21.31 31.82
N SER A 469 -33.17 21.04 32.05
CA SER A 469 -34.25 21.90 31.61
C SER A 469 -34.15 23.31 32.25
N LEU A 470 -33.85 23.34 33.57
CA LEU A 470 -33.64 24.62 34.29
C LEU A 470 -32.41 25.40 33.76
N LEU A 471 -31.32 24.70 33.48
CA LEU A 471 -30.13 25.29 32.90
C LEU A 471 -30.42 25.82 31.51
N ASN A 472 -31.07 25.04 30.67
CA ASN A 472 -31.40 25.40 29.30
C ASN A 472 -32.34 26.60 29.22
N SER A 473 -33.32 26.67 30.10
CA SER A 473 -34.22 27.87 30.25
C SER A 473 -33.43 29.16 30.51
N LYS A 474 -32.42 29.10 31.41
CA LYS A 474 -31.54 30.26 31.69
C LYS A 474 -30.63 30.63 30.51
N LEU A 475 -30.15 29.64 29.78
CA LEU A 475 -29.25 29.84 28.62
C LEU A 475 -30.01 30.44 27.44
N VAL A 476 -31.18 29.90 27.11
CA VAL A 476 -32.05 30.34 26.04
C VAL A 476 -32.56 31.78 26.29
N ALA A 477 -32.85 32.14 27.57
CA ALA A 477 -33.23 33.49 27.92
C ALA A 477 -32.12 34.51 27.59
N ARG A 478 -30.85 34.07 27.49
CA ARG A 478 -29.69 34.92 27.18
C ARG A 478 -29.00 34.52 25.89
N ALA A 479 -29.74 34.00 24.92
CA ALA A 479 -29.22 33.40 23.68
C ALA A 479 -28.15 34.23 23.00
N GLY A 480 -28.31 35.54 22.87
CA GLY A 480 -27.32 36.43 22.24
C GLY A 480 -25.94 36.44 22.92
N ARG A 481 -25.88 36.30 24.27
CA ARG A 481 -24.59 36.23 24.97
C ARG A 481 -23.90 34.88 24.76
N PHE A 482 -24.68 33.80 24.70
CA PHE A 482 -24.14 32.45 24.47
C PHE A 482 -23.72 32.24 23.00
N MET A 483 -24.29 32.98 22.05
CA MET A 483 -23.79 33.03 20.67
C MET A 483 -22.39 33.68 20.56
N LEU A 484 -21.99 34.56 21.49
CA LEU A 484 -20.61 35.04 21.58
C LEU A 484 -19.66 33.91 22.08
N VAL A 485 -20.10 33.09 23.04
CA VAL A 485 -19.34 31.91 23.47
C VAL A 485 -19.21 30.91 22.31
N TYR A 486 -20.28 30.71 21.56
CA TYR A 486 -20.27 29.87 20.36
C TYR A 486 -19.27 30.39 19.33
N ALA A 487 -19.26 31.69 19.03
CA ALA A 487 -18.30 32.30 18.13
C ALA A 487 -16.84 32.09 18.61
N GLY A 488 -16.62 32.16 19.94
CA GLY A 488 -15.33 31.83 20.56
C GLY A 488 -14.93 30.36 20.35
N LEU A 489 -15.87 29.43 20.48
CA LEU A 489 -15.64 28.00 20.22
C LEU A 489 -15.31 27.73 18.73
N VAL A 490 -16.00 28.39 17.80
CA VAL A 490 -15.71 28.30 16.37
C VAL A 490 -14.33 28.84 16.03
N ALA A 491 -13.96 29.99 16.62
CA ALA A 491 -12.61 30.54 16.45
C ALA A 491 -11.53 29.59 17.02
N MET A 492 -11.82 28.99 18.18
CA MET A 492 -10.94 27.98 18.79
C MET A 492 -10.80 26.70 17.92
N LEU A 493 -11.88 26.24 17.31
CA LEU A 493 -11.85 25.16 16.32
C LEU A 493 -10.91 25.50 15.16
N GLY A 494 -11.08 26.67 14.55
CA GLY A 494 -10.22 27.11 13.46
C GLY A 494 -8.75 27.17 13.87
N TYR A 495 -8.47 27.72 15.05
CA TYR A 495 -7.10 27.81 15.58
C TYR A 495 -6.46 26.44 15.80
N PHE A 496 -7.14 25.50 16.44
CA PHE A 496 -6.61 24.14 16.68
C PHE A 496 -6.54 23.29 15.43
N TYR A 497 -7.53 23.39 14.53
CA TYR A 497 -7.52 22.66 13.26
C TYR A 497 -6.31 23.04 12.39
N LEU A 498 -5.98 24.34 12.32
CA LEU A 498 -4.81 24.82 11.57
C LEU A 498 -3.46 24.44 12.22
N ARG A 499 -3.48 24.05 13.49
CA ARG A 499 -2.28 23.58 14.21
C ARG A 499 -2.16 22.07 14.32
N LEU A 500 -3.17 21.34 13.88
CA LEU A 500 -3.13 19.89 13.89
C LEU A 500 -2.17 19.41 12.80
N PRO A 501 -1.14 18.61 13.15
CA PRO A 501 -0.16 18.11 12.19
C PRO A 501 -0.83 17.33 11.07
N GLU A 502 -0.51 17.63 9.81
CA GLU A 502 -1.06 16.91 8.66
C GLU A 502 -0.23 15.67 8.34
N ALA A 503 -0.92 14.57 8.02
CA ALA A 503 -0.33 13.35 7.51
C ALA A 503 -1.28 12.69 6.50
N PHE A 504 -0.76 11.82 5.66
CA PHE A 504 -1.60 11.07 4.73
C PHE A 504 -2.33 9.93 5.46
N VAL A 505 -1.57 8.98 5.98
CA VAL A 505 -2.06 7.84 6.77
C VAL A 505 -1.13 7.62 7.97
N PRO A 506 -1.62 7.08 9.10
CA PRO A 506 -0.76 6.80 10.24
C PRO A 506 0.18 5.63 9.95
N ALA A 507 1.35 5.61 10.60
CA ALA A 507 2.25 4.48 10.55
C ALA A 507 1.62 3.26 11.26
N GLU A 508 1.66 2.10 10.61
CA GLU A 508 1.12 0.84 11.12
C GLU A 508 2.24 -0.17 11.39
N ASP A 509 2.04 -1.01 12.40
CA ASP A 509 2.88 -2.18 12.61
C ASP A 509 2.42 -3.31 11.67
N LEU A 510 3.10 -3.44 10.54
CA LEU A 510 2.77 -4.42 9.51
C LEU A 510 3.30 -5.83 9.81
N GLY A 511 3.98 -6.05 10.96
CA GLY A 511 4.55 -7.33 11.34
C GLY A 511 5.89 -7.65 10.68
N TYR A 512 6.51 -6.68 10.02
CA TYR A 512 7.84 -6.78 9.44
C TYR A 512 8.50 -5.40 9.32
N MET A 513 9.78 -5.36 9.05
CA MET A 513 10.51 -4.16 8.66
C MET A 513 11.36 -4.46 7.42
N VAL A 514 11.87 -3.42 6.80
CA VAL A 514 12.82 -3.51 5.69
C VAL A 514 14.15 -2.95 6.15
N VAL A 515 15.23 -3.69 5.90
CA VAL A 515 16.58 -3.23 6.24
C VAL A 515 17.38 -3.10 4.95
N ASP A 516 17.76 -1.88 4.63
CA ASP A 516 18.65 -1.56 3.52
C ASP A 516 20.10 -1.58 4.03
N VAL A 517 20.96 -2.32 3.32
CA VAL A 517 22.39 -2.43 3.60
C VAL A 517 23.14 -1.90 2.41
N GLN A 518 23.88 -0.83 2.61
CA GLN A 518 24.64 -0.19 1.55
C GLN A 518 26.08 0.06 2.04
N LEU A 519 27.02 -0.69 1.46
CA LEU A 519 28.43 -0.52 1.73
C LEU A 519 29.03 0.61 0.87
N PRO A 520 30.22 1.10 1.20
CA PRO A 520 30.89 2.11 0.41
C PRO A 520 31.01 1.68 -1.06
N PRO A 521 30.97 2.64 -2.00
CA PRO A 521 31.10 2.35 -3.42
C PRO A 521 32.36 1.54 -3.73
N GLY A 522 32.20 0.48 -4.53
CA GLY A 522 33.30 -0.43 -4.86
C GLY A 522 33.54 -1.54 -3.83
N ALA A 523 32.76 -1.64 -2.76
CA ALA A 523 32.84 -2.78 -1.84
C ALA A 523 32.48 -4.06 -2.55
N SER A 524 33.21 -5.13 -2.28
CA SER A 524 32.98 -6.43 -2.85
C SER A 524 31.83 -7.17 -2.17
N ARG A 525 31.26 -8.17 -2.85
CA ARG A 525 30.24 -9.06 -2.31
C ARG A 525 30.64 -9.69 -0.95
N VAL A 526 31.91 -10.07 -0.80
CA VAL A 526 32.40 -10.69 0.45
C VAL A 526 32.23 -9.75 1.65
N ARG A 527 32.47 -8.44 1.45
CA ARG A 527 32.25 -7.44 2.51
C ARG A 527 30.77 -7.28 2.82
N THR A 528 29.95 -7.20 1.78
CA THR A 528 28.49 -7.08 1.93
C THR A 528 27.89 -8.28 2.64
N ASP A 529 28.35 -9.50 2.31
CA ASP A 529 27.90 -10.73 2.96
C ASP A 529 28.34 -10.77 4.44
N ALA A 530 29.54 -10.27 4.78
CA ALA A 530 29.99 -10.19 6.17
C ALA A 530 29.13 -9.24 7.02
N THR A 531 28.79 -8.05 6.50
CA THR A 531 27.87 -7.12 7.16
C THR A 531 26.47 -7.72 7.26
N GLY A 532 26.02 -8.44 6.22
CA GLY A 532 24.76 -9.19 6.24
C GLY A 532 24.73 -10.26 7.34
N GLU A 533 25.83 -10.98 7.57
CA GLU A 533 25.94 -11.97 8.66
C GLU A 533 25.92 -11.33 10.06
N GLU A 534 26.48 -10.14 10.19
CA GLU A 534 26.39 -9.37 11.43
C GLU A 534 24.94 -8.93 11.70
N LEU A 535 24.27 -8.39 10.68
CA LEU A 535 22.84 -8.05 10.73
C LEU A 535 22.00 -9.26 11.13
N GLU A 536 22.19 -10.42 10.50
CA GLU A 536 21.45 -11.65 10.84
C GLU A 536 21.71 -12.08 12.29
N ARG A 537 22.93 -11.97 12.80
CA ARG A 537 23.27 -12.29 14.20
C ARG A 537 22.56 -11.34 15.18
N PHE A 538 22.57 -10.05 14.90
CA PHE A 538 21.84 -9.07 15.72
C PHE A 538 20.34 -9.38 15.74
N LEU A 539 19.73 -9.54 14.58
CA LEU A 539 18.29 -9.79 14.46
C LEU A 539 17.84 -11.10 15.12
N LYS A 540 18.66 -12.16 15.03
CA LYS A 540 18.39 -13.43 15.73
C LYS A 540 18.44 -13.30 17.25
N SER A 541 19.17 -12.33 17.79
CA SER A 541 19.22 -12.06 19.23
C SER A 541 17.95 -11.37 19.73
N ARG A 542 17.14 -10.80 18.82
CA ARG A 542 15.90 -10.07 19.14
C ARG A 542 14.74 -11.05 19.30
N GLU A 543 14.12 -11.05 20.45
CA GLU A 543 13.02 -11.98 20.79
C GLU A 543 11.78 -11.78 19.89
N ALA A 544 11.55 -10.55 19.43
CA ALA A 544 10.44 -10.17 18.55
C ALA A 544 10.55 -10.74 17.13
N VAL A 545 11.78 -11.06 16.68
CA VAL A 545 12.06 -11.49 15.30
C VAL A 545 11.76 -12.98 15.14
N ALA A 546 10.96 -13.34 14.16
CA ALA A 546 10.62 -14.71 13.82
C ALA A 546 11.54 -15.28 12.73
N SER A 547 11.84 -14.49 11.70
CA SER A 547 12.72 -14.91 10.61
C SER A 547 13.36 -13.70 9.93
N VAL A 548 14.50 -13.94 9.27
CA VAL A 548 15.24 -12.93 8.51
C VAL A 548 15.54 -13.51 7.12
N PHE A 549 14.97 -12.91 6.08
CA PHE A 549 15.31 -13.23 4.70
C PHE A 549 16.22 -12.12 4.17
N LEU A 550 17.45 -12.46 3.84
CA LEU A 550 18.48 -11.54 3.35
C LEU A 550 18.76 -11.81 1.87
N ILE A 551 18.83 -10.76 1.08
CA ILE A 551 19.16 -10.78 -0.35
C ILE A 551 20.41 -9.93 -0.54
N SER A 552 21.49 -10.53 -0.96
CA SER A 552 22.72 -9.81 -1.31
C SER A 552 22.79 -9.54 -2.81
N GLY A 553 23.24 -8.35 -3.19
CA GLY A 553 23.34 -7.87 -4.57
C GLY A 553 22.13 -7.16 -5.09
N PHE A 554 21.11 -7.02 -4.25
CA PHE A 554 19.87 -6.33 -4.56
C PHE A 554 19.41 -5.50 -3.38
N SER A 555 19.02 -4.26 -3.62
CA SER A 555 18.30 -3.41 -2.68
C SER A 555 17.26 -2.57 -3.44
N PHE A 556 16.39 -1.86 -2.74
CA PHE A 556 15.51 -0.87 -3.37
C PHE A 556 16.30 0.32 -3.93
N SER A 557 17.50 0.56 -3.42
CA SER A 557 18.43 1.57 -3.94
C SER A 557 19.05 1.18 -5.29
N GLY A 558 19.11 -0.13 -5.60
CA GLY A 558 19.66 -0.62 -6.86
C GLY A 558 20.30 -2.01 -6.78
N GLN A 559 20.90 -2.44 -7.86
CA GLN A 559 21.62 -3.71 -7.95
C GLN A 559 23.12 -3.47 -7.98
N GLY A 560 23.87 -4.10 -7.07
CA GLY A 560 25.31 -3.99 -6.98
C GLY A 560 25.90 -4.87 -5.88
N ASP A 561 27.16 -5.20 -5.99
CA ASP A 561 27.86 -6.05 -5.01
C ASP A 561 27.92 -5.43 -3.60
N ASN A 562 27.83 -4.10 -3.51
CA ASN A 562 27.83 -3.33 -2.27
C ASN A 562 26.44 -3.10 -1.69
N ALA A 563 25.40 -3.78 -2.19
CA ALA A 563 24.03 -3.61 -1.75
C ALA A 563 23.43 -4.94 -1.26
N ALA A 564 22.66 -4.88 -0.17
CA ALA A 564 21.81 -5.97 0.27
C ALA A 564 20.50 -5.46 0.88
N LEU A 565 19.48 -6.32 0.89
CA LEU A 565 18.16 -6.03 1.42
C LEU A 565 17.72 -7.16 2.34
N ALA A 566 17.26 -6.83 3.54
CA ALA A 566 16.71 -7.83 4.43
C ALA A 566 15.24 -7.55 4.76
N PHE A 567 14.49 -8.63 4.91
CA PHE A 567 13.11 -8.67 5.36
C PHE A 567 13.00 -9.42 6.68
N PRO A 568 13.30 -8.77 7.82
CA PRO A 568 12.99 -9.34 9.11
C PRO A 568 11.48 -9.33 9.34
N THR A 569 10.92 -10.50 9.63
CA THR A 569 9.52 -10.65 10.01
C THR A 569 9.40 -10.90 11.50
N PHE A 570 8.37 -10.35 12.10
CA PHE A 570 8.16 -10.45 13.54
C PHE A 570 7.21 -11.60 13.88
N LYS A 571 7.26 -12.04 15.14
CA LYS A 571 6.27 -12.91 15.73
C LYS A 571 4.88 -12.26 15.68
N ASP A 572 3.85 -13.03 15.96
CA ASP A 572 2.48 -12.52 15.99
C ASP A 572 2.33 -11.34 16.96
N TRP A 573 1.43 -10.40 16.65
CA TRP A 573 1.19 -9.22 17.48
C TRP A 573 0.73 -9.58 18.90
N SER A 574 0.08 -10.73 19.08
CA SER A 574 -0.34 -11.25 20.40
C SER A 574 0.81 -11.78 21.25
N GLU A 575 1.93 -12.14 20.62
CA GLU A 575 3.14 -12.66 21.27
C GLU A 575 4.17 -11.59 21.58
N ARG A 576 3.93 -10.34 21.13
CA ARG A 576 4.83 -9.20 21.29
C ARG A 576 4.30 -8.18 22.29
N GLY A 577 5.16 -7.70 23.20
CA GLY A 577 4.88 -6.57 24.07
C GLY A 577 4.93 -5.22 23.36
N ALA A 578 4.49 -4.16 24.03
CA ALA A 578 4.52 -2.79 23.48
C ALA A 578 5.96 -2.32 23.14
N GLU A 579 6.95 -2.78 23.88
CA GLU A 579 8.37 -2.49 23.65
C GLU A 579 8.97 -3.32 22.51
N GLN A 580 8.24 -4.25 21.96
CA GLN A 580 8.59 -5.13 20.84
C GLN A 580 7.78 -4.78 19.57
N SER A 581 7.29 -3.55 19.47
CA SER A 581 6.63 -3.05 18.27
C SER A 581 7.62 -2.90 17.12
N ALA A 582 7.12 -2.90 15.86
CA ALA A 582 7.97 -2.67 14.68
C ALA A 582 8.79 -1.37 14.82
N ALA A 583 8.20 -0.29 15.31
CA ALA A 583 8.89 0.98 15.52
C ALA A 583 10.02 0.87 16.56
N ALA A 584 9.82 0.12 17.65
CA ALA A 584 10.84 -0.10 18.66
C ALA A 584 12.00 -0.97 18.13
N GLU A 585 11.70 -2.00 17.34
CA GLU A 585 12.73 -2.84 16.72
C GLU A 585 13.52 -2.10 15.65
N ILE A 586 12.87 -1.24 14.85
CA ILE A 586 13.53 -0.34 13.90
C ILE A 586 14.48 0.62 14.64
N ALA A 587 14.01 1.23 15.71
CA ALA A 587 14.84 2.15 16.51
C ALA A 587 16.04 1.43 17.12
N ALA A 588 15.86 0.23 17.70
CA ALA A 588 16.93 -0.57 18.28
C ALA A 588 17.97 -1.01 17.25
N LEU A 589 17.55 -1.37 16.02
CA LEU A 589 18.48 -1.70 14.96
C LEU A 589 19.27 -0.47 14.51
N ASN A 590 18.60 0.63 14.26
CA ASN A 590 19.24 1.86 13.81
C ASN A 590 20.19 2.44 14.88
N GLU A 591 19.89 2.26 16.16
CA GLU A 591 20.81 2.61 17.24
C GLU A 591 22.03 1.69 17.27
N HIS A 592 21.85 0.38 17.10
CA HIS A 592 22.96 -0.58 17.09
C HIS A 592 23.92 -0.32 15.91
N PHE A 593 23.38 -0.02 14.74
CA PHE A 593 24.16 0.27 13.52
C PHE A 593 24.35 1.77 13.25
N ALA A 594 24.18 2.64 14.26
CA ALA A 594 24.39 4.08 14.08
C ALA A 594 25.81 4.45 13.62
N LEU A 595 26.81 3.66 14.02
CA LEU A 595 28.20 3.76 13.61
C LEU A 595 28.67 2.38 13.15
N PRO A 596 28.26 1.92 11.96
CA PRO A 596 28.68 0.62 11.47
C PRO A 596 30.16 0.62 11.12
N ASP A 597 30.81 -0.53 11.28
CA ASP A 597 32.22 -0.71 10.93
C ASP A 597 32.46 -0.50 9.42
N ASP A 598 31.45 -0.81 8.59
CA ASP A 598 31.53 -0.69 7.14
C ASP A 598 30.16 -0.35 6.53
N GLY A 599 30.04 0.81 5.89
CA GLY A 599 28.86 1.23 5.17
C GLY A 599 27.69 1.76 6.02
N THR A 600 26.46 1.55 5.56
CA THR A 600 25.21 1.96 6.20
C THR A 600 24.28 0.77 6.31
N VAL A 601 23.76 0.51 7.49
CA VAL A 601 22.69 -0.47 7.75
C VAL A 601 21.52 0.30 8.33
N MET A 602 20.40 0.35 7.63
CA MET A 602 19.26 1.17 8.02
C MET A 602 17.96 0.38 7.94
N ALA A 603 17.27 0.28 9.05
CA ALA A 603 15.91 -0.24 9.08
C ALA A 603 14.91 0.89 8.84
N VAL A 604 13.96 0.64 7.98
CA VAL A 604 12.86 1.56 7.66
C VAL A 604 11.51 0.86 7.83
N SER A 605 10.50 1.64 8.21
CA SER A 605 9.13 1.16 8.19
C SER A 605 8.65 1.02 6.74
N PRO A 606 8.03 -0.11 6.38
CA PRO A 606 7.38 -0.21 5.08
C PRO A 606 6.22 0.79 4.96
N PRO A 607 5.82 1.16 3.73
CA PRO A 607 4.70 2.06 3.54
C PRO A 607 3.40 1.42 4.05
N PRO A 608 2.54 2.15 4.76
CA PRO A 608 1.29 1.60 5.31
C PRO A 608 0.29 1.17 4.23
N ILE A 609 0.46 1.65 3.00
CA ILE A 609 -0.29 1.23 1.81
C ILE A 609 0.69 0.64 0.80
N ASN A 610 0.56 -0.66 0.53
CA ASN A 610 1.37 -1.33 -0.49
C ASN A 610 1.18 -0.68 -1.87
N GLY A 611 2.30 -0.49 -2.57
CA GLY A 611 2.31 0.06 -3.92
C GLY A 611 2.51 1.57 -4.03
N LEU A 612 2.58 2.29 -2.92
CA LEU A 612 2.82 3.74 -2.90
C LEU A 612 4.26 4.11 -2.49
N GLY A 613 5.23 3.26 -2.76
CA GLY A 613 6.65 3.47 -2.46
C GLY A 613 7.30 2.26 -1.81
N ASN A 614 8.58 2.38 -1.45
CA ASN A 614 9.38 1.32 -0.84
C ASN A 614 9.53 1.50 0.69
N SER A 615 9.36 2.73 1.18
CA SER A 615 9.47 3.09 2.60
C SER A 615 8.33 4.02 3.00
N GLY A 616 8.02 4.08 4.30
CA GLY A 616 7.21 5.13 4.89
C GLY A 616 7.91 6.49 4.82
N GLY A 617 7.27 7.54 5.37
CA GLY A 617 7.81 8.89 5.34
C GLY A 617 7.59 9.60 4.00
N PHE A 618 8.55 10.44 3.58
CA PHE A 618 8.44 11.21 2.35
C PHE A 618 9.43 10.76 1.26
N ALA A 619 9.06 10.99 -0.01
CA ALA A 619 9.91 10.73 -1.17
C ALA A 619 9.85 11.88 -2.19
N LEU A 620 11.01 12.48 -2.47
CA LEU A 620 11.21 13.60 -3.38
C LEU A 620 12.08 13.17 -4.56
N ARG A 621 11.75 13.63 -5.76
CA ARG A 621 12.61 13.55 -6.94
C ARG A 621 13.25 14.91 -7.19
N LEU A 622 14.56 14.97 -7.02
CA LEU A 622 15.36 16.12 -7.44
C LEU A 622 15.75 15.94 -8.89
N MET A 623 15.47 16.91 -9.77
CA MET A 623 15.56 16.74 -11.21
C MET A 623 16.35 17.86 -11.86
N ASP A 624 17.18 17.51 -12.85
CA ASP A 624 17.78 18.46 -13.77
C ASP A 624 16.82 18.79 -14.93
N ARG A 625 16.08 19.90 -14.81
CA ARG A 625 15.10 20.33 -15.81
C ARG A 625 15.68 21.19 -16.92
N SER A 626 16.86 21.75 -16.72
CA SER A 626 17.46 22.71 -17.65
C SER A 626 18.72 22.19 -18.35
N GLY A 627 19.14 20.94 -18.06
CA GLY A 627 20.37 20.37 -18.62
C GLY A 627 21.65 20.99 -18.05
N VAL A 628 21.59 21.38 -16.75
CA VAL A 628 22.76 21.95 -16.04
C VAL A 628 23.86 20.90 -15.78
N GLY A 629 23.50 19.62 -15.91
CA GLY A 629 24.43 18.51 -15.85
C GLY A 629 24.45 17.77 -14.50
N ARG A 630 25.02 16.57 -14.53
CA ARG A 630 25.03 15.65 -13.40
C ARG A 630 25.73 16.21 -12.17
N GLU A 631 26.87 16.89 -12.38
CA GLU A 631 27.66 17.46 -11.29
C GLU A 631 26.86 18.50 -10.49
N ALA A 632 26.14 19.39 -11.18
CA ALA A 632 25.26 20.36 -10.55
C ALA A 632 24.10 19.69 -9.80
N LEU A 633 23.56 18.60 -10.33
CA LEU A 633 22.50 17.81 -9.66
C LEU A 633 23.03 17.13 -8.39
N LEU A 634 24.26 16.59 -8.40
CA LEU A 634 24.91 16.00 -7.22
C LEU A 634 25.22 17.07 -6.15
N GLN A 635 25.74 18.24 -6.55
CA GLN A 635 25.97 19.37 -5.64
C GLN A 635 24.67 19.86 -4.99
N ALA A 636 23.58 19.93 -5.76
CA ALA A 636 22.28 20.30 -5.23
C ALA A 636 21.77 19.27 -4.21
N ARG A 637 21.94 17.96 -4.46
CA ARG A 637 21.68 16.88 -3.51
C ARG A 637 22.46 17.08 -2.21
N ASP A 638 23.77 17.27 -2.30
CA ASP A 638 24.66 17.38 -1.15
C ASP A 638 24.33 18.61 -0.30
N THR A 639 24.00 19.73 -0.95
CA THR A 639 23.53 20.96 -0.29
C THR A 639 22.24 20.68 0.48
N LEU A 640 21.26 20.06 -0.18
CA LEU A 640 19.96 19.77 0.41
C LEU A 640 20.09 18.80 1.60
N LEU A 641 20.81 17.71 1.44
CA LEU A 641 21.03 16.72 2.50
C LEU A 641 21.85 17.32 3.67
N GLY A 642 22.83 18.17 3.39
CA GLY A 642 23.59 18.88 4.44
C GLY A 642 22.71 19.81 5.30
N GLU A 643 21.79 20.54 4.69
CA GLU A 643 20.84 21.38 5.43
C GLU A 643 19.84 20.57 6.27
N ILE A 644 19.42 19.41 5.77
CA ILE A 644 18.50 18.51 6.46
C ILE A 644 19.15 17.93 7.73
N GLN A 645 20.44 17.55 7.70
CA GLN A 645 21.13 16.97 8.86
C GLN A 645 21.10 17.86 10.11
N THR A 646 21.00 19.18 9.94
CA THR A 646 20.95 20.15 11.04
C THR A 646 19.53 20.58 11.41
N ASN A 647 18.53 20.12 10.68
CA ASN A 647 17.14 20.57 10.82
C ASN A 647 16.36 19.61 11.73
N PRO A 648 15.81 20.09 12.87
CA PRO A 648 15.14 19.23 13.85
C PRO A 648 13.83 18.61 13.40
N LYS A 649 13.30 19.01 12.23
CA LYS A 649 12.05 18.46 11.70
C LYS A 649 12.23 17.09 11.03
N PHE A 650 13.47 16.72 10.69
CA PHE A 650 13.76 15.46 10.01
C PHE A 650 14.41 14.48 10.99
N LEU A 651 13.90 13.23 10.97
CA LEU A 651 14.55 12.12 11.64
C LEU A 651 15.80 11.69 10.85
N TYR A 652 15.60 11.54 9.54
CA TYR A 652 16.66 11.31 8.56
C TYR A 652 16.20 11.75 7.16
N ALA A 653 17.16 11.97 6.29
CA ALA A 653 16.94 11.96 4.85
C ALA A 653 18.20 11.45 4.14
N MET A 654 18.00 10.66 3.11
CA MET A 654 19.10 10.04 2.37
C MET A 654 18.75 9.91 0.89
N MET A 655 19.78 9.72 0.06
CA MET A 655 19.60 9.34 -1.33
C MET A 655 19.19 7.87 -1.40
N GLU A 656 18.05 7.58 -2.01
CA GLU A 656 17.71 6.23 -2.45
C GLU A 656 18.28 6.01 -3.84
N GLY A 657 19.38 5.28 -3.91
CA GLY A 657 20.15 5.03 -5.12
C GLY A 657 21.59 4.64 -4.78
N LEU A 658 22.29 4.04 -5.73
CA LEU A 658 23.68 3.71 -5.58
C LEU A 658 24.56 4.93 -5.87
N ALA A 659 25.51 5.20 -4.96
CA ALA A 659 26.48 6.27 -5.15
C ALA A 659 27.44 5.97 -6.31
N GLU A 660 28.14 6.99 -6.79
CA GLU A 660 29.21 6.82 -7.78
C GLU A 660 30.29 5.90 -7.22
N ALA A 661 30.81 5.01 -8.05
CA ALA A 661 31.80 4.03 -7.65
C ALA A 661 33.08 4.16 -8.46
N PRO A 662 34.20 3.70 -7.92
CA PRO A 662 35.44 3.61 -8.68
C PRO A 662 35.23 2.77 -9.94
N GLN A 663 35.62 3.31 -11.09
CA GLN A 663 35.56 2.65 -12.38
C GLN A 663 36.96 2.65 -13.01
N LEU A 664 37.30 1.53 -13.66
CA LEU A 664 38.52 1.41 -14.44
C LEU A 664 38.22 1.77 -15.90
N ARG A 665 38.53 3.00 -16.27
CA ARG A 665 38.34 3.47 -17.65
C ARG A 665 39.43 2.97 -18.56
N LEU A 666 39.06 2.29 -19.64
CA LEU A 666 39.96 1.84 -20.68
C LEU A 666 40.09 2.91 -21.74
N LEU A 667 41.29 3.44 -21.85
CA LEU A 667 41.65 4.42 -22.90
C LEU A 667 42.24 3.66 -24.08
N ILE A 668 41.45 3.46 -25.13
CA ILE A 668 41.83 2.71 -26.32
C ILE A 668 42.37 3.69 -27.35
N ASP A 669 43.67 3.51 -27.73
CA ASP A 669 44.28 4.23 -28.84
C ASP A 669 43.79 3.62 -30.15
N ARG A 670 42.78 4.26 -30.74
CA ARG A 670 42.08 3.76 -31.93
C ARG A 670 43.00 3.73 -33.16
N GLU A 671 43.96 4.66 -33.26
CA GLU A 671 44.90 4.70 -34.37
C GLU A 671 45.89 3.55 -34.32
N LYS A 672 46.47 3.28 -33.14
CA LYS A 672 47.35 2.12 -32.91
C LYS A 672 46.59 0.79 -33.10
N ALA A 673 45.39 0.66 -32.56
CA ALA A 673 44.58 -0.56 -32.73
C ALA A 673 44.35 -0.85 -34.22
N ARG A 674 43.98 0.17 -34.99
CA ARG A 674 43.77 0.05 -36.43
C ARG A 674 45.06 -0.25 -37.19
N ALA A 675 46.16 0.38 -36.80
CA ALA A 675 47.48 0.11 -37.41
C ALA A 675 47.95 -1.34 -37.16
N LEU A 676 47.58 -1.91 -36.01
CA LEU A 676 47.82 -3.32 -35.68
C LEU A 676 46.79 -4.27 -36.30
N GLY A 677 45.79 -3.78 -37.01
CA GLY A 677 44.75 -4.56 -37.67
C GLY A 677 43.69 -5.10 -36.71
N VAL A 678 43.54 -4.48 -35.56
CA VAL A 678 42.55 -4.90 -34.55
C VAL A 678 41.28 -4.04 -34.68
N SER A 679 40.10 -4.71 -34.78
CA SER A 679 38.80 -4.03 -34.81
C SER A 679 38.30 -3.69 -33.41
N PHE A 680 37.50 -2.64 -33.33
CA PHE A 680 36.86 -2.28 -32.04
C PHE A 680 35.84 -3.34 -31.57
N GLU A 681 35.19 -4.01 -32.50
CA GLU A 681 34.26 -5.12 -32.26
C GLU A 681 34.97 -6.29 -31.57
N THR A 682 36.15 -6.68 -32.07
CA THR A 682 36.96 -7.75 -31.45
C THR A 682 37.42 -7.38 -30.06
N ILE A 683 37.82 -6.12 -29.82
CA ILE A 683 38.21 -5.65 -28.48
C ILE A 683 37.02 -5.76 -27.54
N SER A 684 35.86 -5.24 -27.97
CA SER A 684 34.64 -5.24 -27.15
C SER A 684 34.15 -6.67 -26.86
N GLY A 685 34.18 -7.56 -27.86
CA GLY A 685 33.79 -8.98 -27.70
C GLY A 685 34.71 -9.69 -26.71
N THR A 686 36.01 -9.55 -26.84
CA THR A 686 37.00 -10.14 -25.92
C THR A 686 36.78 -9.65 -24.47
N LEU A 687 36.59 -8.35 -24.26
CA LEU A 687 36.34 -7.77 -22.92
C LEU A 687 35.02 -8.26 -22.35
N SER A 688 33.95 -8.30 -23.16
CA SER A 688 32.65 -8.79 -22.75
C SER A 688 32.70 -10.25 -22.34
N ALA A 689 33.36 -11.10 -23.13
CA ALA A 689 33.51 -12.50 -22.83
C ALA A 689 34.41 -12.75 -21.59
N ALA A 690 35.49 -11.99 -21.43
CA ALA A 690 36.39 -12.20 -20.30
C ALA A 690 35.81 -11.72 -18.96
N PHE A 691 35.20 -10.51 -18.91
CA PHE A 691 34.75 -9.85 -17.70
C PHE A 691 33.21 -9.83 -17.56
N GLY A 692 32.47 -9.75 -18.66
CA GLY A 692 31.03 -9.50 -18.69
C GLY A 692 30.13 -10.74 -18.66
N SER A 693 30.67 -11.97 -18.77
CA SER A 693 29.88 -13.20 -18.90
C SER A 693 29.04 -13.22 -20.20
N GLU A 694 29.66 -13.49 -21.32
CA GLU A 694 29.01 -13.57 -22.63
C GLU A 694 28.18 -14.86 -22.77
N VAL A 695 26.94 -14.75 -23.21
CA VAL A 695 26.12 -15.90 -23.63
C VAL A 695 26.45 -16.26 -25.07
N ILE A 696 26.90 -17.48 -25.28
CA ILE A 696 27.32 -17.97 -26.63
C ILE A 696 26.10 -18.53 -27.40
N ASN A 697 25.43 -19.50 -26.82
CA ASN A 697 24.25 -20.18 -27.35
C ASN A 697 23.53 -20.93 -26.21
N ASP A 698 22.63 -21.82 -26.56
CA ASP A 698 21.85 -22.62 -25.62
C ASP A 698 22.20 -24.09 -25.73
N PHE A 699 22.02 -24.84 -24.64
CA PHE A 699 22.12 -26.29 -24.60
C PHE A 699 20.93 -26.90 -23.91
N THR A 700 20.70 -28.20 -24.13
CA THR A 700 19.57 -28.90 -23.51
C THR A 700 19.99 -29.56 -22.22
N ASN A 701 19.39 -29.17 -21.10
CA ASN A 701 19.57 -29.85 -19.82
C ASN A 701 18.19 -30.24 -19.24
N ALA A 702 18.01 -31.54 -18.98
CA ALA A 702 16.76 -32.09 -18.43
C ALA A 702 15.49 -31.60 -19.16
N GLY A 703 15.54 -31.52 -20.50
CA GLY A 703 14.41 -31.13 -21.36
C GLY A 703 14.15 -29.63 -21.47
N ARG A 704 15.03 -28.78 -20.94
CA ARG A 704 14.97 -27.34 -21.09
C ARG A 704 16.20 -26.80 -21.81
N GLN A 705 16.00 -25.69 -22.51
CA GLN A 705 17.07 -24.90 -23.07
C GLN A 705 17.66 -24.04 -21.95
N GLN A 706 18.95 -24.18 -21.71
CA GLN A 706 19.73 -23.39 -20.77
C GLN A 706 20.94 -22.78 -21.50
N ARG A 707 21.46 -21.70 -20.96
CA ARG A 707 22.50 -20.92 -21.62
C ARG A 707 23.88 -21.52 -21.47
N VAL A 708 24.72 -21.37 -22.50
CA VAL A 708 26.17 -21.59 -22.44
C VAL A 708 26.82 -20.23 -22.23
N VAL A 709 27.50 -20.06 -21.11
CA VAL A 709 28.07 -18.80 -20.68
C VAL A 709 29.60 -18.91 -20.57
N ILE A 710 30.30 -18.02 -21.25
CA ILE A 710 31.78 -17.95 -21.24
C ILE A 710 32.24 -16.80 -20.35
N GLN A 711 33.28 -17.01 -19.57
CA GLN A 711 33.96 -15.99 -18.78
C GLN A 711 35.39 -16.41 -18.48
N ALA A 712 36.31 -15.44 -18.25
CA ALA A 712 37.65 -15.77 -17.80
C ALA A 712 37.64 -16.43 -16.41
N GLU A 713 38.59 -17.33 -16.17
CA GLU A 713 38.80 -17.95 -14.85
C GLU A 713 39.03 -16.86 -13.79
N GLN A 714 38.60 -17.13 -12.55
CA GLN A 714 38.65 -16.16 -11.45
C GLN A 714 40.04 -15.51 -11.30
N GLY A 715 41.10 -16.29 -11.33
CA GLY A 715 42.47 -15.79 -11.16
C GLY A 715 42.89 -14.75 -12.21
N ASN A 716 42.26 -14.76 -13.39
CA ASN A 716 42.61 -13.92 -14.53
C ASN A 716 41.70 -12.66 -14.67
N ARG A 717 40.95 -12.28 -13.64
CA ARG A 717 40.03 -11.12 -13.68
C ARG A 717 39.91 -10.38 -12.34
N MET A 718 40.86 -10.63 -11.42
CA MET A 718 40.79 -10.02 -10.08
C MET A 718 41.64 -8.75 -9.94
N THR A 719 42.47 -8.42 -10.89
CA THR A 719 43.35 -7.23 -10.86
C THR A 719 43.14 -6.36 -12.09
N PRO A 720 43.42 -5.06 -12.02
CA PRO A 720 43.37 -4.17 -13.21
C PRO A 720 44.34 -4.59 -14.30
N GLU A 721 45.45 -5.18 -13.94
CA GLU A 721 46.49 -5.66 -14.88
C GLU A 721 45.96 -6.80 -15.72
N SER A 722 45.05 -7.64 -15.20
CA SER A 722 44.44 -8.73 -15.93
C SER A 722 43.76 -8.29 -17.24
N VAL A 723 43.27 -7.03 -17.31
CA VAL A 723 42.72 -6.47 -18.53
C VAL A 723 43.77 -6.31 -19.63
N LEU A 724 44.95 -5.85 -19.24
CA LEU A 724 46.06 -5.57 -20.18
C LEU A 724 46.80 -6.84 -20.65
N GLU A 725 46.62 -7.95 -19.92
CA GLU A 725 47.17 -9.26 -20.22
C GLU A 725 46.34 -10.04 -21.24
N LEU A 726 45.14 -9.56 -21.59
CA LEU A 726 44.31 -10.18 -22.62
C LEU A 726 44.88 -9.91 -24.02
N TYR A 727 44.68 -10.90 -24.91
CA TYR A 727 45.07 -10.84 -26.31
C TYR A 727 43.84 -10.87 -27.21
N VAL A 728 43.94 -10.12 -28.31
CA VAL A 728 42.89 -10.04 -29.33
C VAL A 728 43.45 -10.40 -30.68
N PRO A 729 42.69 -11.11 -31.53
CA PRO A 729 43.14 -11.43 -32.87
C PRO A 729 43.09 -10.17 -33.77
N ASN A 730 44.09 -9.97 -34.60
CA ASN A 730 44.05 -9.00 -35.67
C ASN A 730 43.47 -9.58 -36.97
N ALA A 731 43.32 -8.75 -37.98
CA ALA A 731 42.79 -9.17 -39.29
C ALA A 731 43.57 -10.32 -39.97
N ALA A 732 44.84 -10.53 -39.59
CA ALA A 732 45.68 -11.63 -40.09
C ALA A 732 45.62 -12.89 -39.19
N GLY A 733 44.84 -12.89 -38.11
CA GLY A 733 44.73 -13.98 -37.16
C GLY A 733 45.84 -14.02 -36.10
N ASN A 734 46.75 -13.03 -36.07
CA ASN A 734 47.79 -12.97 -35.06
C ASN A 734 47.28 -12.33 -33.78
N LEU A 735 47.70 -12.87 -32.63
CA LEU A 735 47.32 -12.36 -31.31
C LEU A 735 48.09 -11.07 -30.94
N VAL A 736 47.41 -10.02 -30.60
CA VAL A 736 47.93 -8.74 -30.17
C VAL A 736 47.53 -8.47 -28.73
N PRO A 737 48.47 -8.20 -27.78
CA PRO A 737 48.10 -7.90 -26.42
C PRO A 737 47.38 -6.53 -26.32
N LEU A 738 46.36 -6.45 -25.47
CA LEU A 738 45.65 -5.17 -25.22
C LEU A 738 46.61 -4.07 -24.73
N SER A 739 47.64 -4.41 -23.97
CA SER A 739 48.66 -3.46 -23.49
C SER A 739 49.39 -2.68 -24.61
N ALA A 740 49.34 -3.17 -25.85
CA ALA A 740 49.96 -2.48 -26.97
C ALA A 740 49.22 -1.18 -27.35
N PHE A 741 47.91 -1.07 -27.10
CA PHE A 741 47.09 0.05 -27.53
C PHE A 741 46.03 0.45 -26.52
N VAL A 742 45.97 -0.18 -25.32
CA VAL A 742 45.06 0.17 -24.24
C VAL A 742 45.86 0.63 -23.03
N SER A 743 45.41 1.71 -22.42
CA SER A 743 45.86 2.13 -21.08
C SER A 743 44.67 2.24 -20.16
N VAL A 744 44.88 2.08 -18.85
CA VAL A 744 43.83 2.10 -17.84
C VAL A 744 43.97 3.34 -16.94
N LYS A 745 42.83 3.90 -16.55
CA LYS A 745 42.77 5.04 -15.64
C LYS A 745 41.63 4.82 -14.63
N TRP A 746 41.90 5.02 -13.36
CA TRP A 746 40.85 5.07 -12.34
C TRP A 746 40.11 6.40 -12.43
N GLU A 747 38.79 6.33 -12.41
CA GLU A 747 37.90 7.47 -12.27
C GLU A 747 36.68 7.07 -11.43
N GLU A 748 35.93 8.05 -10.90
CA GLU A 748 34.63 7.81 -10.30
C GLU A 748 33.55 7.95 -11.38
N GLY A 749 32.58 7.07 -11.34
CA GLY A 749 31.50 7.08 -12.32
C GLY A 749 30.20 6.46 -11.80
N PRO A 750 29.09 6.75 -12.46
CA PRO A 750 27.79 6.25 -12.04
C PRO A 750 27.67 4.75 -12.29
N VAL A 751 27.27 4.00 -11.28
CA VAL A 751 26.86 2.60 -11.41
C VAL A 751 25.37 2.46 -11.73
N GLN A 752 24.62 3.54 -11.48
CA GLN A 752 23.20 3.63 -11.75
C GLN A 752 22.84 5.03 -12.29
N LEU A 753 21.99 5.08 -13.30
CA LEU A 753 21.42 6.32 -13.82
C LEU A 753 19.91 6.23 -13.74
N VAL A 754 19.32 7.15 -12.97
CA VAL A 754 17.87 7.24 -12.79
C VAL A 754 17.33 8.46 -13.52
N ARG A 755 16.19 8.29 -14.17
CA ARG A 755 15.44 9.36 -14.82
C ARG A 755 13.99 9.33 -14.39
N TYR A 756 13.37 10.47 -14.25
CA TYR A 756 11.98 10.64 -13.89
C TYR A 756 11.30 11.57 -14.90
N ASN A 757 10.22 11.12 -15.52
CA ASN A 757 9.53 11.84 -16.60
C ASN A 757 10.48 12.36 -17.71
N GLY A 758 11.53 11.57 -18.02
CA GLY A 758 12.53 11.93 -19.04
C GLY A 758 13.67 12.82 -18.56
N TYR A 759 13.67 13.31 -17.32
CA TYR A 759 14.75 14.14 -16.76
C TYR A 759 15.70 13.32 -15.89
N PRO A 760 17.03 13.59 -15.95
CA PRO A 760 17.95 13.04 -14.96
C PRO A 760 17.48 13.38 -13.55
N SER A 761 17.41 12.39 -12.66
CA SER A 761 16.86 12.59 -11.32
C SER A 761 17.63 11.82 -10.25
N ILE A 762 17.53 12.33 -9.03
CA ILE A 762 17.96 11.65 -7.80
C ILE A 762 16.75 11.55 -6.88
N ARG A 763 16.52 10.37 -6.31
CA ARG A 763 15.48 10.17 -5.31
C ARG A 763 16.03 10.42 -3.92
N ILE A 764 15.33 11.26 -3.16
CA ILE A 764 15.61 11.51 -1.75
C ILE A 764 14.43 11.01 -0.95
N VAL A 765 14.70 10.15 0.01
CA VAL A 765 13.72 9.60 0.94
C VAL A 765 14.08 10.00 2.35
N GLY A 766 13.09 10.14 3.21
CA GLY A 766 13.31 10.49 4.60
C GLY A 766 12.04 10.38 5.42
N ASP A 767 12.18 10.66 6.71
CA ASP A 767 11.04 10.66 7.64
C ASP A 767 11.08 11.87 8.57
N ALA A 768 9.91 12.23 9.09
CA ALA A 768 9.76 13.31 10.06
C ALA A 768 10.32 12.91 11.43
N ALA A 769 10.94 13.85 12.14
CA ALA A 769 11.37 13.63 13.50
C ALA A 769 10.16 13.43 14.44
N PRO A 770 10.32 12.70 15.55
CA PRO A 770 9.26 12.54 16.54
C PRO A 770 8.69 13.88 16.98
N GLY A 771 7.35 14.01 16.92
CA GLY A 771 6.64 15.25 17.24
C GLY A 771 6.35 16.16 16.03
N PHE A 772 6.85 15.84 14.84
CA PHE A 772 6.51 16.48 13.59
C PHE A 772 5.77 15.52 12.66
N SER A 773 4.95 16.03 11.77
CA SER A 773 4.26 15.26 10.77
C SER A 773 5.04 15.18 9.44
N THR A 774 4.67 14.20 8.59
CA THR A 774 5.19 14.10 7.22
C THR A 774 4.90 15.37 6.42
N GLY A 775 3.72 15.95 6.58
CA GLY A 775 3.35 17.21 5.92
C GLY A 775 4.22 18.39 6.34
N GLU A 776 4.60 18.50 7.62
CA GLU A 776 5.52 19.53 8.10
C GLU A 776 6.94 19.34 7.58
N ALA A 777 7.42 18.09 7.53
CA ALA A 777 8.70 17.75 6.93
C ALA A 777 8.71 18.05 5.42
N MET A 778 7.65 17.71 4.71
CA MET A 778 7.50 18.01 3.28
C MET A 778 7.46 19.51 3.00
N ALA A 779 6.75 20.30 3.79
CA ALA A 779 6.72 21.76 3.65
C ALA A 779 8.10 22.38 3.89
N GLU A 780 8.84 21.86 4.86
CA GLU A 780 10.21 22.30 5.12
C GLU A 780 11.15 21.88 3.98
N MET A 781 11.00 20.69 3.43
CA MET A 781 11.75 20.22 2.26
C MET A 781 11.50 21.13 1.05
N GLU A 782 10.26 21.55 0.82
CA GLU A 782 9.94 22.53 -0.25
C GLU A 782 10.64 23.87 -0.05
N ARG A 783 10.68 24.33 1.20
CA ARG A 783 11.38 25.57 1.55
C ARG A 783 12.89 25.49 1.26
N LEU A 784 13.51 24.33 1.60
CA LEU A 784 14.91 24.08 1.32
C LEU A 784 15.17 23.91 -0.19
N ALA A 785 14.33 23.15 -0.88
CA ALA A 785 14.44 22.92 -2.32
C ALA A 785 14.27 24.20 -3.14
N ALA A 786 13.48 25.17 -2.67
CA ALA A 786 13.31 26.48 -3.31
C ALA A 786 14.60 27.34 -3.29
N GLN A 787 15.60 26.98 -2.47
CA GLN A 787 16.88 27.68 -2.36
C GLN A 787 17.96 27.07 -3.28
N LEU A 788 17.67 25.95 -3.95
CA LEU A 788 18.59 25.28 -4.85
C LEU A 788 18.88 26.10 -6.12
N PRO A 789 20.00 25.86 -6.80
CA PRO A 789 20.37 26.58 -8.00
C PRO A 789 19.29 26.53 -9.09
N ALA A 790 19.20 27.59 -9.89
CA ALA A 790 18.28 27.66 -11.01
C ALA A 790 18.56 26.51 -12.00
N GLY A 791 17.48 25.85 -12.47
CA GLY A 791 17.57 24.70 -13.37
C GLY A 791 17.37 23.35 -12.67
N ILE A 792 17.55 23.28 -11.36
CA ILE A 792 17.20 22.13 -10.55
C ILE A 792 15.75 22.27 -10.06
N GLY A 793 14.92 21.31 -10.36
CA GLY A 793 13.54 21.24 -9.91
C GLY A 793 13.30 20.05 -8.99
N TYR A 794 12.12 19.99 -8.41
CA TYR A 794 11.71 18.82 -7.63
C TYR A 794 10.28 18.39 -7.96
N GLU A 795 9.97 17.12 -7.72
CA GLU A 795 8.61 16.56 -7.73
C GLU A 795 8.43 15.55 -6.59
N TRP A 796 7.23 15.53 -6.04
CA TRP A 796 6.84 14.51 -5.06
C TRP A 796 6.45 13.22 -5.77
N THR A 797 6.73 12.07 -5.16
CA THR A 797 6.40 10.75 -5.71
C THR A 797 5.82 9.84 -4.64
N GLY A 798 5.16 8.76 -5.05
CA GLY A 798 4.61 7.76 -4.13
C GLY A 798 3.60 8.33 -3.12
N LEU A 799 3.80 8.00 -1.84
CA LEU A 799 2.95 8.48 -0.73
C LEU A 799 2.90 10.00 -0.65
N SER A 800 4.04 10.68 -0.82
CA SER A 800 4.12 12.15 -0.74
C SER A 800 3.32 12.86 -1.82
N TYR A 801 3.28 12.31 -3.02
CA TYR A 801 2.42 12.79 -4.09
C TYR A 801 0.94 12.69 -3.68
N GLN A 802 0.54 11.55 -3.12
CA GLN A 802 -0.84 11.34 -2.66
C GLN A 802 -1.20 12.26 -1.49
N GLU A 803 -0.28 12.51 -0.58
CA GLU A 803 -0.47 13.45 0.54
C GLU A 803 -0.73 14.87 0.03
N LYS A 804 0.04 15.36 -0.95
CA LYS A 804 -0.17 16.68 -1.56
C LYS A 804 -1.51 16.79 -2.29
N VAL A 805 -1.89 15.77 -3.05
CA VAL A 805 -3.20 15.73 -3.74
C VAL A 805 -4.34 15.72 -2.73
N SER A 806 -4.23 14.90 -1.66
CA SER A 806 -5.23 14.80 -0.61
C SER A 806 -5.44 16.10 0.16
N ALA A 807 -4.36 16.78 0.53
CA ALA A 807 -4.42 18.05 1.26
C ALA A 807 -5.21 19.12 0.49
N GLY A 808 -5.02 19.20 -0.84
CA GLY A 808 -5.75 20.12 -1.70
C GLY A 808 -7.25 19.83 -1.83
N GLN A 809 -7.66 18.58 -1.69
CA GLN A 809 -9.06 18.15 -1.86
C GLN A 809 -9.90 18.20 -0.59
N ALA A 810 -9.28 18.12 0.59
CA ALA A 810 -10.01 18.04 1.87
C ALA A 810 -10.94 19.21 2.11
N THR A 811 -10.50 20.44 1.87
CA THR A 811 -11.30 21.65 2.11
C THR A 811 -12.54 21.72 1.22
N SER A 812 -12.40 21.38 -0.06
CA SER A 812 -13.52 21.35 -1.01
C SER A 812 -14.52 20.26 -0.65
N LEU A 813 -14.05 19.12 -0.16
CA LEU A 813 -14.86 18.00 0.29
C LEU A 813 -15.75 18.38 1.48
N PHE A 814 -15.18 18.98 2.53
CA PHE A 814 -15.95 19.44 3.70
C PHE A 814 -16.98 20.49 3.31
N ALA A 815 -16.61 21.46 2.48
CA ALA A 815 -17.53 22.47 2.00
C ALA A 815 -18.69 21.86 1.20
N LEU A 816 -18.40 20.91 0.32
CA LEU A 816 -19.43 20.20 -0.47
C LEU A 816 -20.33 19.34 0.42
N ALA A 817 -19.78 18.60 1.39
CA ALA A 817 -20.57 17.80 2.32
C ALA A 817 -21.53 18.68 3.15
N ILE A 818 -21.05 19.79 3.68
CA ILE A 818 -21.86 20.77 4.43
C ILE A 818 -22.96 21.36 3.52
N LEU A 819 -22.63 21.71 2.27
CA LEU A 819 -23.59 22.27 1.32
C LEU A 819 -24.69 21.27 0.98
N VAL A 820 -24.34 20.01 0.68
CA VAL A 820 -25.32 18.96 0.34
C VAL A 820 -26.25 18.70 1.52
N VAL A 821 -25.73 18.59 2.75
CA VAL A 821 -26.54 18.46 3.95
C VAL A 821 -27.48 19.63 4.13
N PHE A 822 -26.97 20.86 3.98
CA PHE A 822 -27.77 22.07 4.10
C PHE A 822 -28.92 22.10 3.09
N LEU A 823 -28.64 21.80 1.80
CA LEU A 823 -29.68 21.79 0.75
C LEU A 823 -30.74 20.72 1.00
N LEU A 824 -30.36 19.54 1.47
CA LEU A 824 -31.30 18.48 1.82
C LEU A 824 -32.19 18.87 3.00
N LEU A 825 -31.61 19.51 4.02
CA LEU A 825 -32.38 20.02 5.13
C LEU A 825 -33.34 21.14 4.69
N VAL A 826 -32.93 22.01 3.75
CA VAL A 826 -33.83 23.03 3.15
C VAL A 826 -35.00 22.36 2.46
N ALA A 827 -34.75 21.29 1.69
CA ALA A 827 -35.80 20.53 1.02
C ALA A 827 -36.72 19.82 2.04
N LEU A 828 -36.16 19.26 3.11
CA LEU A 828 -36.92 18.57 4.16
C LEU A 828 -37.83 19.52 4.97
N TYR A 829 -37.31 20.69 5.34
CA TYR A 829 -38.02 21.66 6.18
C TYR A 829 -38.81 22.72 5.40
N GLU A 830 -38.68 22.76 4.08
CA GLU A 830 -39.24 23.79 3.21
C GLU A 830 -38.96 25.21 3.71
N SER A 831 -37.76 25.38 4.30
CA SER A 831 -37.32 26.62 4.97
C SER A 831 -35.80 26.77 4.87
N TRP A 832 -35.33 28.03 4.78
CA TRP A 832 -33.91 28.36 4.82
C TRP A 832 -33.38 28.61 6.23
N SER A 833 -34.26 29.02 7.13
CA SER A 833 -33.88 29.42 8.48
C SER A 833 -33.72 28.23 9.45
N ILE A 834 -34.57 27.24 9.35
CA ILE A 834 -34.51 26.05 10.21
C ILE A 834 -33.24 25.22 9.97
N PRO A 835 -32.91 24.87 8.71
CA PRO A 835 -31.65 24.17 8.40
C PRO A 835 -30.41 24.89 8.90
N LEU A 836 -30.38 26.18 8.80
CA LEU A 836 -29.23 26.99 9.27
C LEU A 836 -29.04 26.82 10.79
N SER A 837 -30.11 26.72 11.58
CA SER A 837 -30.02 26.45 13.02
C SER A 837 -29.48 25.08 13.35
N VAL A 838 -29.77 24.07 12.50
CA VAL A 838 -29.22 22.71 12.61
C VAL A 838 -27.72 22.70 12.28
N MET A 839 -27.34 23.39 11.21
CA MET A 839 -25.92 23.42 10.78
C MET A 839 -24.98 24.13 11.76
N LEU A 840 -25.49 25.04 12.57
CA LEU A 840 -24.70 25.72 13.63
C LEU A 840 -24.18 24.74 14.71
N ILE A 841 -24.67 23.50 14.76
CA ILE A 841 -24.19 22.50 15.72
C ILE A 841 -22.90 21.78 15.23
N VAL A 842 -22.68 21.73 13.92
CA VAL A 842 -21.55 21.01 13.32
C VAL A 842 -20.19 21.43 13.90
N PRO A 843 -19.87 22.71 14.03
CA PRO A 843 -18.59 23.14 14.63
C PRO A 843 -18.40 22.67 16.06
N ILE A 844 -19.48 22.47 16.83
CA ILE A 844 -19.40 21.98 18.22
C ILE A 844 -18.97 20.50 18.25
N GLY A 845 -19.45 19.68 17.33
CA GLY A 845 -18.95 18.32 17.18
C GLY A 845 -17.49 18.30 16.70
N ALA A 846 -17.20 19.10 15.70
CA ALA A 846 -15.86 19.15 15.11
C ALA A 846 -14.76 19.55 16.12
N ILE A 847 -15.03 20.53 17.02
CA ILE A 847 -14.04 20.92 18.03
C ILE A 847 -13.70 19.79 18.99
N GLY A 848 -14.70 18.97 19.39
CA GLY A 848 -14.45 17.81 20.24
C GLY A 848 -13.58 16.76 19.56
N ALA A 849 -13.78 16.52 18.26
CA ALA A 849 -12.96 15.61 17.47
C ALA A 849 -11.51 16.11 17.36
N VAL A 850 -11.32 17.39 17.04
CA VAL A 850 -10.00 18.01 16.91
C VAL A 850 -9.24 18.00 18.25
N LEU A 851 -9.90 18.35 19.33
CA LEU A 851 -9.28 18.33 20.66
C LEU A 851 -8.89 16.93 21.11
N ALA A 852 -9.74 15.92 20.86
CA ALA A 852 -9.44 14.53 21.21
C ALA A 852 -8.20 14.03 20.48
N VAL A 853 -8.10 14.26 19.19
CA VAL A 853 -6.96 13.84 18.36
C VAL A 853 -5.69 14.60 18.76
N MET A 854 -5.80 15.90 19.04
CA MET A 854 -4.67 16.73 19.50
C MET A 854 -4.13 16.26 20.86
N VAL A 855 -5.01 16.00 21.83
CA VAL A 855 -4.61 15.50 23.16
C VAL A 855 -3.99 14.11 23.09
N SER A 856 -4.44 13.29 22.14
CA SER A 856 -3.88 11.95 21.90
C SER A 856 -2.59 11.95 21.08
N GLY A 857 -2.09 13.14 20.65
CA GLY A 857 -0.86 13.25 19.85
C GLY A 857 -0.98 12.66 18.45
N MET A 858 -2.19 12.56 17.91
CA MET A 858 -2.44 12.03 16.56
C MET A 858 -2.47 13.15 15.52
N SER A 859 -2.30 12.77 14.24
CA SER A 859 -2.30 13.70 13.11
C SER A 859 -3.67 13.82 12.43
N ASN A 860 -3.80 14.86 11.59
CA ASN A 860 -4.92 15.09 10.69
C ASN A 860 -4.74 14.24 9.43
N ASP A 861 -5.00 12.95 9.54
CA ASP A 861 -4.87 11.96 8.47
C ASP A 861 -6.20 11.68 7.76
N VAL A 862 -6.17 10.81 6.75
CA VAL A 862 -7.35 10.40 5.99
C VAL A 862 -8.41 9.75 6.90
N TYR A 863 -8.02 8.97 7.89
CA TYR A 863 -8.93 8.28 8.81
C TYR A 863 -9.60 9.25 9.78
N PHE A 864 -8.85 10.21 10.31
CA PHE A 864 -9.43 11.26 11.13
C PHE A 864 -10.43 12.12 10.34
N LYS A 865 -10.11 12.46 9.08
CA LYS A 865 -11.03 13.20 8.19
C LYS A 865 -12.33 12.45 7.95
N VAL A 866 -12.27 11.14 7.79
CA VAL A 866 -13.45 10.25 7.73
C VAL A 866 -14.26 10.33 9.02
N GLY A 867 -13.60 10.24 10.18
CA GLY A 867 -14.23 10.44 11.49
C GLY A 867 -14.91 11.79 11.63
N LEU A 868 -14.24 12.85 11.18
CA LEU A 868 -14.78 14.22 11.24
C LEU A 868 -16.04 14.39 10.38
N ILE A 869 -16.07 13.82 9.18
CA ILE A 869 -17.27 13.82 8.32
C ILE A 869 -18.42 13.04 8.98
N THR A 870 -18.09 11.92 9.60
CA THR A 870 -19.09 11.14 10.36
C THR A 870 -19.71 11.99 11.49
N ILE A 871 -18.91 12.79 12.19
CA ILE A 871 -19.39 13.70 13.24
C ILE A 871 -20.24 14.83 12.68
N ILE A 872 -19.99 15.31 11.46
CA ILE A 872 -20.88 16.30 10.80
C ILE A 872 -22.30 15.73 10.70
N GLY A 873 -22.44 14.52 10.19
CA GLY A 873 -23.74 13.85 10.06
C GLY A 873 -24.42 13.58 11.41
N LEU A 874 -23.67 13.02 12.37
CA LEU A 874 -24.21 12.68 13.70
C LEU A 874 -24.61 13.90 14.53
N SER A 875 -23.83 14.99 14.45
CA SER A 875 -24.17 16.25 15.12
C SER A 875 -25.44 16.85 14.53
N ALA A 876 -25.60 16.85 13.21
CA ALA A 876 -26.79 17.30 12.53
C ALA A 876 -28.02 16.47 12.95
N LYS A 877 -27.89 15.14 13.08
CA LYS A 877 -28.97 14.25 13.51
C LYS A 877 -29.54 14.63 14.88
N ASN A 878 -28.67 14.82 15.88
CA ASN A 878 -29.10 15.21 17.22
C ASN A 878 -29.85 16.57 17.20
N ALA A 879 -29.37 17.49 16.37
CA ALA A 879 -30.03 18.79 16.20
C ALA A 879 -31.38 18.66 15.48
N ILE A 880 -31.47 17.83 14.42
CA ILE A 880 -32.71 17.57 13.68
C ILE A 880 -33.83 17.09 14.65
N LEU A 881 -33.52 16.14 15.52
CA LEU A 881 -34.46 15.57 16.47
C LEU A 881 -35.04 16.62 17.44
N ILE A 882 -34.21 17.54 17.93
CA ILE A 882 -34.69 18.63 18.81
C ILE A 882 -35.49 19.67 18.02
N VAL A 883 -34.97 20.07 16.88
CA VAL A 883 -35.54 21.14 16.03
C VAL A 883 -36.89 20.74 15.45
N GLU A 884 -37.06 19.47 15.04
CA GLU A 884 -38.34 18.95 14.55
C GLU A 884 -39.44 19.07 15.59
N PHE A 885 -39.17 18.60 16.83
CA PHE A 885 -40.14 18.73 17.92
C PHE A 885 -40.36 20.19 18.34
N ALA A 886 -39.34 21.01 18.29
CA ALA A 886 -39.48 22.42 18.60
C ALA A 886 -40.33 23.13 17.54
N LYS A 887 -40.19 22.79 16.27
CA LYS A 887 -41.03 23.29 15.15
C LYS A 887 -42.48 22.86 15.35
N GLU A 888 -42.73 21.58 15.65
CA GLU A 888 -44.08 21.05 15.85
C GLU A 888 -44.79 21.76 17.01
N LEU A 889 -44.12 21.90 18.17
CA LEU A 889 -44.66 22.61 19.33
C LEU A 889 -44.90 24.10 19.04
N TRP A 890 -44.03 24.73 18.26
CA TRP A 890 -44.20 26.12 17.85
C TRP A 890 -45.38 26.30 16.90
N GLU A 891 -45.61 25.38 15.97
CA GLU A 891 -46.78 25.35 15.08
C GLU A 891 -48.07 25.08 15.86
N GLN A 892 -48.03 24.33 16.96
CA GLN A 892 -49.14 24.11 17.88
C GLN A 892 -49.51 25.35 18.76
N GLY A 893 -48.76 26.46 18.64
CA GLY A 893 -49.05 27.73 19.29
C GLY A 893 -48.22 28.02 20.53
N HIS A 894 -47.25 27.20 20.91
CA HIS A 894 -46.30 27.51 21.98
C HIS A 894 -45.38 28.69 21.60
N SER A 895 -44.90 29.44 22.62
CA SER A 895 -43.89 30.44 22.34
C SER A 895 -42.62 29.80 21.80
N LEU A 896 -41.86 30.50 20.94
CA LEU A 896 -40.61 29.98 20.35
C LEU A 896 -39.63 29.50 21.40
N ARG A 897 -39.58 30.16 22.58
CA ARG A 897 -38.70 29.76 23.69
C ARG A 897 -39.20 28.53 24.41
N ASP A 898 -40.50 28.47 24.70
CA ASP A 898 -41.09 27.32 25.43
C ASP A 898 -41.08 26.08 24.57
N ALA A 899 -41.37 26.21 23.27
CA ALA A 899 -41.26 25.14 22.29
C ALA A 899 -39.84 24.54 22.24
N ALA A 900 -38.78 25.38 22.19
CA ALA A 900 -37.42 24.94 22.16
C ALA A 900 -36.97 24.22 23.45
N ILE A 901 -37.40 24.76 24.63
CA ILE A 901 -37.04 24.16 25.93
C ILE A 901 -37.75 22.87 26.14
N GLU A 902 -39.03 22.79 25.80
CA GLU A 902 -39.82 21.56 25.98
C GLU A 902 -39.38 20.46 25.00
N ALA A 903 -39.13 20.78 23.76
CA ALA A 903 -38.55 19.83 22.78
C ALA A 903 -37.23 19.26 23.27
N ALA A 904 -36.32 20.11 23.76
CA ALA A 904 -35.05 19.69 24.31
C ALA A 904 -35.20 18.79 25.55
N ARG A 905 -36.20 19.06 26.44
CA ARG A 905 -36.52 18.23 27.58
C ARG A 905 -37.04 16.85 27.19
N LEU A 906 -37.95 16.80 26.22
CA LEU A 906 -38.54 15.54 25.74
C LEU A 906 -37.52 14.66 25.02
N ARG A 907 -36.58 15.26 24.28
CA ARG A 907 -35.57 14.53 23.51
C ARG A 907 -34.28 14.29 24.28
N PHE A 908 -34.12 14.78 25.49
CA PHE A 908 -32.89 14.64 26.26
C PHE A 908 -32.54 13.15 26.53
N ARG A 909 -33.53 12.34 26.99
CA ARG A 909 -33.26 10.91 27.28
C ARG A 909 -32.91 10.11 26.03
N PRO A 910 -33.67 10.17 24.92
CA PRO A 910 -33.31 9.55 23.64
C PRO A 910 -31.91 9.87 23.17
N ILE A 911 -31.57 11.18 23.14
CA ILE A 911 -30.27 11.64 22.62
C ILE A 911 -29.13 11.12 23.49
N ILE A 912 -29.24 11.16 24.81
CA ILE A 912 -28.20 10.63 25.68
C ILE A 912 -28.06 9.12 25.52
N MET A 913 -29.15 8.37 25.39
CA MET A 913 -29.16 6.92 25.22
C MET A 913 -28.44 6.54 23.90
N THR A 914 -28.80 7.17 22.80
CA THR A 914 -28.24 6.86 21.50
C THR A 914 -26.78 7.32 21.38
N SER A 915 -26.43 8.47 21.93
CA SER A 915 -25.06 8.95 22.00
C SER A 915 -24.17 8.04 22.85
N MET A 916 -24.67 7.59 24.01
CA MET A 916 -23.93 6.63 24.85
C MET A 916 -23.76 5.28 24.15
N ALA A 917 -24.81 4.79 23.48
CA ALA A 917 -24.72 3.55 22.70
C ALA A 917 -23.68 3.68 21.58
N PHE A 918 -23.67 4.80 20.87
CA PHE A 918 -22.70 5.06 19.83
C PHE A 918 -21.27 5.17 20.38
N ILE A 919 -21.04 5.99 21.41
CA ILE A 919 -19.73 6.17 22.03
C ILE A 919 -19.17 4.83 22.51
N LEU A 920 -19.96 4.05 23.26
CA LEU A 920 -19.51 2.75 23.75
C LEU A 920 -19.32 1.73 22.63
N GLY A 921 -20.10 1.80 21.55
CA GLY A 921 -19.90 1.00 20.34
C GLY A 921 -18.60 1.30 19.60
N VAL A 922 -18.08 2.52 19.72
CA VAL A 922 -16.83 2.95 19.08
C VAL A 922 -15.60 2.83 20.00
N ILE A 923 -15.77 2.66 21.32
CA ILE A 923 -14.66 2.47 22.27
C ILE A 923 -13.68 1.38 21.85
N PRO A 924 -14.10 0.19 21.38
CA PRO A 924 -13.16 -0.84 20.95
C PRO A 924 -12.23 -0.38 19.83
N LEU A 925 -12.70 0.48 18.91
CA LEU A 925 -11.85 1.10 17.89
C LEU A 925 -10.79 2.04 18.51
N ALA A 926 -11.18 2.88 19.43
CA ALA A 926 -10.27 3.84 20.07
C ALA A 926 -9.21 3.17 20.96
N LEU A 927 -9.49 1.97 21.48
CA LEU A 927 -8.58 1.18 22.32
C LEU A 927 -7.89 0.06 21.55
N ALA A 928 -8.03 -0.02 20.24
CA ALA A 928 -7.48 -1.08 19.42
C ALA A 928 -5.94 -1.21 19.59
N SER A 929 -5.44 -2.44 19.53
CA SER A 929 -4.04 -2.79 19.61
C SER A 929 -3.67 -3.86 18.59
N GLY A 930 -2.41 -3.92 18.15
CA GLY A 930 -1.89 -4.87 17.17
C GLY A 930 -2.12 -4.43 15.73
N ALA A 931 -2.36 -5.38 14.81
CA ALA A 931 -2.51 -5.09 13.39
C ALA A 931 -3.67 -4.12 13.11
N GLY A 932 -3.41 -3.06 12.32
CA GLY A 932 -4.39 -2.04 11.95
C GLY A 932 -4.86 -1.12 13.09
N ALA A 933 -4.16 -1.12 14.21
CA ALA A 933 -4.57 -0.38 15.41
C ALA A 933 -4.47 1.15 15.23
N ALA A 934 -3.50 1.65 14.50
CA ALA A 934 -3.29 3.09 14.33
C ALA A 934 -4.47 3.72 13.57
N SER A 935 -4.90 3.11 12.47
CA SER A 935 -6.06 3.53 11.69
C SER A 935 -7.36 3.48 12.50
N GLN A 936 -7.56 2.41 13.29
CA GLN A 936 -8.73 2.26 14.16
C GLN A 936 -8.77 3.35 15.23
N ARG A 937 -7.65 3.63 15.89
CA ARG A 937 -7.54 4.68 16.90
C ARG A 937 -7.78 6.07 16.33
N ALA A 938 -7.28 6.37 15.14
CA ALA A 938 -7.47 7.66 14.49
C ALA A 938 -8.96 7.95 14.25
N ILE A 939 -9.71 6.99 13.70
CA ILE A 939 -11.16 7.09 13.53
C ILE A 939 -11.86 7.14 14.89
N GLY A 940 -11.60 6.15 15.76
CA GLY A 940 -12.30 5.97 17.02
C GLY A 940 -12.16 7.16 17.96
N THR A 941 -10.94 7.69 18.13
CA THR A 941 -10.66 8.84 19.00
C THR A 941 -11.34 10.11 18.50
N GLY A 942 -11.23 10.39 17.19
CA GLY A 942 -11.88 11.55 16.58
C GLY A 942 -13.40 11.49 16.74
N VAL A 943 -13.98 10.34 16.46
CA VAL A 943 -15.43 10.14 16.55
C VAL A 943 -15.93 10.21 17.99
N ILE A 944 -15.26 9.60 18.95
CA ILE A 944 -15.64 9.68 20.38
C ILE A 944 -15.55 11.12 20.87
N GLY A 945 -14.45 11.83 20.59
CA GLY A 945 -14.29 13.22 21.00
C GLY A 945 -15.35 14.13 20.40
N GLY A 946 -15.64 13.97 19.13
CA GLY A 946 -16.68 14.72 18.45
C GLY A 946 -18.08 14.42 18.98
N MET A 947 -18.36 13.15 19.24
CA MET A 947 -19.66 12.73 19.77
C MET A 947 -19.90 13.18 21.21
N LEU A 948 -18.86 13.15 22.05
CA LEU A 948 -18.90 13.71 23.40
C LEU A 948 -19.24 15.21 23.36
N SER A 949 -18.54 15.98 22.52
CA SER A 949 -18.80 17.41 22.37
C SER A 949 -20.18 17.67 21.80
N ALA A 950 -20.57 16.98 20.73
CA ALA A 950 -21.88 17.13 20.09
C ALA A 950 -23.04 16.76 21.05
N THR A 951 -22.82 15.81 21.96
CA THR A 951 -23.84 15.42 22.95
C THR A 951 -23.91 16.41 24.09
N PHE A 952 -22.81 16.69 24.80
CA PHE A 952 -22.85 17.52 26.01
C PHE A 952 -23.04 19.01 25.68
N LEU A 953 -22.32 19.55 24.73
CA LEU A 953 -22.47 20.95 24.31
C LEU A 953 -23.60 21.10 23.30
N GLY A 954 -23.77 20.16 22.38
CA GLY A 954 -24.80 20.24 21.36
C GLY A 954 -26.20 20.32 21.90
N VAL A 955 -26.54 19.47 22.87
CA VAL A 955 -27.86 19.49 23.52
C VAL A 955 -28.16 20.85 24.20
N LEU A 956 -27.14 21.56 24.68
CA LEU A 956 -27.29 22.91 25.23
C LEU A 956 -27.42 24.01 24.15
N PHE A 957 -26.62 23.91 23.09
CA PHE A 957 -26.55 24.96 22.07
C PHE A 957 -27.65 24.84 21.01
N VAL A 958 -28.21 23.66 20.70
CA VAL A 958 -29.30 23.50 19.71
C VAL A 958 -30.49 24.41 20.01
N PRO A 959 -31.07 24.39 21.22
CA PRO A 959 -32.21 25.27 21.54
C PRO A 959 -31.81 26.76 21.49
N ILE A 960 -30.59 27.11 21.88
CA ILE A 960 -30.07 28.49 21.84
C ILE A 960 -29.96 28.95 20.40
N CYS A 961 -29.36 28.15 19.51
CA CYS A 961 -29.18 28.47 18.09
C CYS A 961 -30.54 28.61 17.40
N PHE A 962 -31.49 27.72 17.69
CA PHE A 962 -32.83 27.74 17.13
C PHE A 962 -33.57 29.01 17.50
N VAL A 963 -33.64 29.36 18.81
CA VAL A 963 -34.31 30.56 19.28
C VAL A 963 -33.61 31.82 18.79
N TRP A 964 -32.28 31.89 18.86
CA TRP A 964 -31.53 33.08 18.43
C TRP A 964 -31.72 33.37 16.95
N LEU A 965 -31.57 32.37 16.11
CA LEU A 965 -31.61 32.52 14.67
C LEU A 965 -33.02 32.91 14.18
N LEU A 966 -34.05 32.15 14.62
CA LEU A 966 -35.44 32.46 14.23
C LEU A 966 -35.91 33.81 14.77
N SER A 967 -35.48 34.22 15.96
CA SER A 967 -35.77 35.55 16.48
C SER A 967 -35.07 36.64 15.66
N LEU A 968 -33.85 36.43 15.21
CA LEU A 968 -33.08 37.35 14.35
C LEU A 968 -33.72 37.52 12.97
N LEU A 969 -34.17 36.42 12.36
CA LEU A 969 -34.78 36.40 11.04
C LEU A 969 -36.29 36.78 11.08
N ARG A 970 -36.87 37.07 12.26
CA ARG A 970 -38.28 37.36 12.47
C ARG A 970 -39.22 36.36 11.80
N SER A 971 -38.83 35.05 11.80
CA SER A 971 -39.61 33.95 11.24
C SER A 971 -40.96 33.82 11.98
N LYS A 972 -42.04 33.55 11.21
CA LYS A 972 -43.36 33.25 11.77
C LYS A 972 -43.64 31.76 11.61
N PRO A 973 -44.46 31.14 12.51
CA PRO A 973 -44.89 29.76 12.32
C PRO A 973 -45.69 29.67 11.01
N ALA A 974 -45.60 28.49 10.35
CA ALA A 974 -46.48 28.21 9.23
C ALA A 974 -47.96 28.20 9.71
N PRO A 975 -48.89 28.80 8.96
CA PRO A 975 -50.32 28.80 9.36
C PRO A 975 -50.75 27.30 9.41
N ILE A 976 -51.44 26.93 10.49
CA ILE A 976 -52.17 25.66 10.59
C ILE A 976 -53.25 25.72 9.53
N GLU A 977 -53.13 24.96 8.45
CA GLU A 977 -54.29 24.63 7.61
C GLU A 977 -55.28 23.88 8.53
N GLN A 978 -56.29 24.62 9.02
CA GLN A 978 -57.46 24.04 9.58
C GLN A 978 -58.02 23.13 8.48
N ALA A 979 -57.89 21.81 8.67
CA ALA A 979 -58.68 20.84 7.92
C ALA A 979 -60.12 21.28 8.07
N ALA A 980 -60.63 22.01 7.08
CA ALA A 980 -62.02 22.36 6.98
C ALA A 980 -62.78 21.02 7.01
N SER A 981 -63.49 20.82 8.08
CA SER A 981 -64.54 19.84 8.22
C SER A 981 -65.51 20.02 7.07
N ALA A 982 -65.28 19.41 5.95
CA ALA A 982 -66.34 19.12 4.98
C ALA A 982 -67.18 18.02 5.57
N GLY A 983 -68.19 18.41 6.32
CA GLY A 983 -69.36 17.60 6.43
C GLY A 983 -70.10 17.65 5.09
N GLU A 984 -70.27 16.47 4.52
CA GLU A 984 -71.43 15.91 3.90
C GLU A 984 -71.06 14.50 3.38
#